data_5bb51862e4e3139ec3048c1610b74912
#
_entry.id   5bb51862e4e3139ec3048c1610b74912
#
_cell.length_a   1.000
_cell.length_b   1.000
_cell.length_c   1.000
_cell.angle_alpha   90.00
_cell.angle_beta   90.00
_cell.angle_gamma   90.00
#
_symmetry.space_group_name_H-M   'P 1'
#
loop_
_entity.id
_entity.type
_entity.pdbx_description
1 polymer ?
#
loop_
_entity_poly.entity_id
_entity_poly.type
_entity_poly.pdbx_seq_one_letter_code
_entity_poly.pdbx_strand_id
1 'polypeptide(L)'
;MLPLGAMLLAGSLNAMAQTAPAAAEKTLPTVVVREQAEAPEGKDALRATETRIGKGQQQLRDIPQSVTVVTEKLIDDRNLDTVKEALKNTAGITFLAAEGGEEDIRLRGFALQATGDLFIDGMRDPAIYDRDTFNLDRLEVLRGSASMMFGRGSTGGAVNQVSKTPRLIDEHQVDLTLGNHKYVRATGDFNIQTGESAALRINAMTTKADNNGSGASLDKRGAALAYRNGIGERNEFQVNLYHLDNNNGINYGIPYIAPTTGSSDRVLLPLDPETYYGAASDYNDSSATLIGGSHTHRFSRDSELKTQIRVGQFERDQRSGAIRLCTRGVNQQTGAVTNPQCPSSHSLETFGPNTQLTRGNHLKIQDMDTAQFQSDYSGKFEALGMKHDFLAGVDFSREERTVYAARSSAQGGVDISKPTTLIGTPNDGAWVDESSRVLRVNNQYTAQGWGAYVQDTAQIAPAWKVVAGLRYDNLTGDYDSFSLPQNAAGPLSAESYRMEVSEWSPRAGVLFQPTPQQSYHFSIGQSFNTSGDAYSLGASNVDTPPEKSRNIELGAKLDSADKRFSTRLAVFRSTKYNERNTDPDRPVVTLSGERHVAGFEVDAVGRLTSKWEVFGSYMWLPVARVDRAAPCPSTGQCAQGAAGERPGDRPSLTPEHSGTVWTTYQFTPRLRLGAGLNFRGKQSPTRVEWTVPSYVTADLMAEYKFDFDRLTLKANLSNIADKLYADQLYPGHYIPGAGRTLQVTASLKF
;
A
#
# COMPACT_ATOMS: atom_id res chain seq x y z
N MET A 1 -20.73 24.08 -9.86
CA MET A 1 -20.36 25.10 -10.86
C MET A 1 -19.13 25.84 -10.33
N LEU A 2 -17.98 25.41 -10.76
CA LEU A 2 -16.69 26.05 -10.42
C LEU A 2 -16.19 26.77 -11.68
N PRO A 3 -15.63 27.96 -11.58
CA PRO A 3 -15.07 28.62 -12.74
C PRO A 3 -13.64 28.11 -12.99
N LEU A 4 -13.46 27.48 -14.14
CA LEU A 4 -12.17 27.24 -14.76
C LEU A 4 -11.54 28.60 -15.10
N GLY A 5 -10.45 28.94 -14.45
CA GLY A 5 -9.73 30.17 -14.73
C GLY A 5 -8.41 30.26 -14.01
N ALA A 6 -7.39 29.59 -14.50
CA ALA A 6 -6.02 29.95 -14.17
C ALA A 6 -5.19 29.92 -15.45
N MET A 7 -5.01 31.07 -15.99
CA MET A 7 -4.25 31.38 -17.19
C MET A 7 -2.77 31.07 -17.08
N LEU A 8 -2.28 30.49 -18.15
CA LEU A 8 -0.91 30.60 -18.64
C LEU A 8 -0.53 32.09 -18.88
N LEU A 9 0.48 32.57 -18.19
CA LEU A 9 1.22 33.76 -18.56
C LEU A 9 2.66 33.37 -18.88
N ALA A 10 2.89 33.07 -20.15
CA ALA A 10 4.24 33.04 -20.72
C ALA A 10 4.58 34.44 -21.24
N GLY A 11 5.36 35.19 -20.46
CA GLY A 11 5.94 36.45 -20.90
C GLY A 11 7.15 36.19 -21.78
N SER A 12 7.05 36.53 -23.06
CA SER A 12 8.16 36.58 -24.02
C SER A 12 9.01 37.83 -23.77
N LEU A 13 10.25 37.67 -23.33
CA LEU A 13 11.28 38.68 -23.35
C LEU A 13 12.13 38.53 -24.61
N ASN A 14 11.89 39.36 -25.59
CA ASN A 14 12.81 39.55 -26.72
C ASN A 14 14.01 40.37 -26.28
N ALA A 15 15.19 39.77 -26.17
CA ALA A 15 16.46 40.46 -26.05
C ALA A 15 17.09 40.60 -27.44
N MET A 16 17.23 41.83 -27.92
CA MET A 16 18.05 42.10 -29.10
C MET A 16 19.52 41.96 -28.77
N ALA A 17 20.21 41.03 -29.43
CA ALA A 17 21.66 40.92 -29.35
C ALA A 17 22.28 41.49 -30.63
N GLN A 18 23.20 42.43 -30.44
CA GLN A 18 24.05 42.99 -31.50
C GLN A 18 25.05 41.96 -32.01
N THR A 19 25.19 41.88 -33.32
CA THR A 19 26.15 41.04 -34.03
C THR A 19 27.57 41.59 -33.99
N ALA A 20 28.51 40.76 -33.52
CA ALA A 20 29.95 40.92 -33.76
C ALA A 20 30.42 39.80 -34.73
N PRO A 21 31.44 40.04 -35.59
CA PRO A 21 31.78 39.13 -36.69
C PRO A 21 32.48 37.86 -36.19
N ALA A 22 32.08 36.73 -36.79
CA ALA A 22 32.50 35.39 -36.45
C ALA A 22 33.94 35.08 -36.83
N ALA A 23 34.71 34.57 -35.85
CA ALA A 23 35.91 33.78 -36.11
C ALA A 23 35.51 32.35 -36.49
N ALA A 24 36.13 31.78 -37.51
CA ALA A 24 35.82 30.42 -37.99
C ALA A 24 36.09 29.36 -36.92
N GLU A 25 35.01 28.82 -36.34
CA GLU A 25 35.04 27.66 -35.45
C GLU A 25 35.27 26.38 -36.25
N LYS A 26 36.29 25.63 -35.87
CA LYS A 26 36.42 24.20 -36.26
C LYS A 26 35.32 23.43 -35.58
N THR A 27 34.27 23.11 -36.32
CA THR A 27 33.25 22.18 -35.85
C THR A 27 33.87 20.78 -35.65
N LEU A 28 34.03 20.40 -34.40
CA LEU A 28 34.24 18.98 -34.05
C LEU A 28 33.02 18.17 -34.46
N PRO A 29 33.18 16.94 -34.98
CA PRO A 29 32.02 16.12 -35.32
C PRO A 29 31.18 15.91 -34.07
N THR A 30 29.88 16.06 -34.22
CA THR A 30 28.88 15.79 -33.19
C THR A 30 29.05 14.37 -32.69
N VAL A 31 29.56 14.20 -31.50
CA VAL A 31 29.54 12.90 -30.83
C VAL A 31 28.10 12.67 -30.41
N VAL A 32 27.36 11.93 -31.21
CA VAL A 32 26.05 11.37 -30.82
C VAL A 32 26.36 10.31 -29.78
N VAL A 33 26.34 10.66 -28.49
CA VAL A 33 26.27 9.70 -27.42
C VAL A 33 24.85 9.14 -27.47
N ARG A 34 24.66 8.05 -28.18
CA ARG A 34 23.46 7.23 -27.98
C ARG A 34 23.57 6.67 -26.57
N GLU A 35 22.73 7.19 -25.70
CA GLU A 35 22.51 6.58 -24.40
C GLU A 35 22.19 5.12 -24.64
N GLN A 36 22.87 4.22 -23.95
CA GLN A 36 22.55 2.80 -23.99
C GLN A 36 21.08 2.69 -23.63
N ALA A 37 20.27 2.09 -24.51
CA ALA A 37 18.83 1.92 -24.27
C ALA A 37 18.62 1.46 -22.83
N GLU A 38 17.78 2.20 -22.07
CA GLU A 38 17.44 1.83 -20.69
C GLU A 38 17.10 0.35 -20.70
N ALA A 39 17.97 -0.48 -20.13
CA ALA A 39 17.68 -1.90 -20.02
C ALA A 39 16.39 -2.02 -19.19
N PRO A 40 15.40 -2.82 -19.58
CA PRO A 40 14.17 -2.98 -18.83
C PRO A 40 14.48 -3.64 -17.49
N GLU A 41 14.80 -2.83 -16.49
CA GLU A 41 14.90 -3.27 -15.12
C GLU A 41 13.47 -3.51 -14.63
N GLY A 42 13.09 -4.73 -14.38
CA GLY A 42 11.80 -5.04 -13.80
C GLY A 42 10.97 -6.00 -14.63
N LYS A 43 10.89 -5.85 -15.95
CA LYS A 43 10.07 -6.73 -16.80
C LYS A 43 10.69 -8.12 -16.98
N ASP A 44 12.01 -8.20 -17.14
CA ASP A 44 12.73 -9.45 -17.41
C ASP A 44 13.68 -9.87 -16.28
N ALA A 45 13.73 -9.14 -15.18
CA ALA A 45 14.62 -9.42 -14.05
C ALA A 45 13.87 -9.42 -12.70
N LEU A 46 14.15 -10.45 -11.89
CA LEU A 46 13.68 -10.47 -10.50
C LEU A 46 14.43 -9.45 -9.63
N ARG A 47 15.65 -9.07 -10.03
CA ARG A 47 16.51 -8.18 -9.27
C ARG A 47 16.49 -6.77 -9.85
N ALA A 48 16.21 -5.78 -9.02
CA ALA A 48 16.45 -4.38 -9.29
C ALA A 48 17.79 -3.93 -8.67
N THR A 49 18.53 -3.08 -9.37
CA THR A 49 19.81 -2.51 -8.92
C THR A 49 19.67 -1.07 -8.46
N GLU A 50 18.71 -0.37 -9.01
CA GLU A 50 18.47 1.05 -8.81
C GLU A 50 17.04 1.30 -8.33
N THR A 51 16.83 2.47 -7.75
CA THR A 51 15.54 2.94 -7.26
C THR A 51 15.46 4.44 -7.30
N ARG A 52 14.24 4.97 -7.36
CA ARG A 52 13.95 6.40 -7.18
C ARG A 52 13.22 6.68 -5.85
N ILE A 53 13.11 5.69 -4.98
CA ILE A 53 12.44 5.87 -3.68
C ILE A 53 13.10 6.96 -2.83
N GLY A 54 14.37 7.22 -3.05
CA GLY A 54 15.12 8.34 -2.46
C GLY A 54 14.97 9.68 -3.18
N LYS A 55 14.02 9.80 -4.11
CA LYS A 55 13.69 10.97 -4.95
C LYS A 55 14.69 11.34 -6.03
N GLY A 56 15.94 10.93 -5.97
CA GLY A 56 16.90 10.89 -7.07
C GLY A 56 17.14 9.46 -7.54
N GLN A 57 17.72 9.26 -8.70
CA GLN A 57 18.16 7.93 -9.13
C GLN A 57 19.36 7.49 -8.29
N GLN A 58 19.20 6.43 -7.53
CA GLN A 58 20.21 5.91 -6.62
C GLN A 58 20.36 4.40 -6.77
N GLN A 59 21.58 3.91 -6.64
CA GLN A 59 21.80 2.48 -6.50
C GLN A 59 21.29 2.01 -5.13
N LEU A 60 20.61 0.88 -5.08
CA LEU A 60 20.10 0.32 -3.83
C LEU A 60 21.17 0.16 -2.75
N ARG A 61 22.43 -0.09 -3.17
CA ARG A 61 23.58 -0.21 -2.26
C ARG A 61 23.95 1.10 -1.55
N ASP A 62 23.58 2.25 -2.12
CA ASP A 62 23.92 3.59 -1.58
C ASP A 62 22.86 4.14 -0.62
N ILE A 63 21.77 3.41 -0.41
CA ILE A 63 20.72 3.78 0.54
C ILE A 63 21.02 3.12 1.89
N PRO A 64 21.28 3.90 2.98
CA PRO A 64 21.56 3.31 4.30
C PRO A 64 20.28 2.86 5.03
N GLN A 65 19.44 2.09 4.36
CA GLN A 65 18.16 1.59 4.86
C GLN A 65 17.72 0.39 4.04
N SER A 66 16.94 -0.49 4.64
CA SER A 66 16.38 -1.65 3.95
C SER A 66 15.33 -1.25 2.93
N VAL A 67 15.49 -1.72 1.71
CA VAL A 67 14.54 -1.55 0.60
C VAL A 67 14.32 -2.90 -0.06
N THR A 68 13.06 -3.34 -0.14
CA THR A 68 12.66 -4.50 -0.94
C THR A 68 12.01 -4.02 -2.22
N VAL A 69 12.34 -4.64 -3.34
CA VAL A 69 11.73 -4.35 -4.64
C VAL A 69 11.04 -5.60 -5.15
N VAL A 70 9.73 -5.50 -5.42
CA VAL A 70 8.91 -6.50 -6.10
C VAL A 70 8.79 -6.05 -7.55
N THR A 71 9.50 -6.72 -8.44
CA THR A 71 9.57 -6.33 -9.86
C THR A 71 8.36 -6.82 -10.65
N GLU A 72 8.09 -6.21 -11.82
CA GLU A 72 7.07 -6.68 -12.78
C GLU A 72 7.24 -8.17 -13.09
N LYS A 73 8.48 -8.64 -13.24
CA LYS A 73 8.80 -10.07 -13.44
C LYS A 73 8.23 -10.97 -12.34
N LEU A 74 8.35 -10.59 -11.07
CA LEU A 74 7.80 -11.38 -9.96
C LEU A 74 6.26 -11.30 -9.92
N ILE A 75 5.70 -10.12 -10.24
CA ILE A 75 4.26 -9.89 -10.36
C ILE A 75 3.68 -10.82 -11.43
N ASP A 76 4.28 -10.81 -12.61
CA ASP A 76 3.84 -11.64 -13.74
C ASP A 76 4.04 -13.13 -13.47
N ASP A 77 5.20 -13.56 -12.97
CA ASP A 77 5.47 -14.97 -12.68
C ASP A 77 4.42 -15.61 -11.77
N ARG A 78 3.87 -14.85 -10.84
CA ARG A 78 2.93 -15.32 -9.82
C ARG A 78 1.47 -14.90 -10.06
N ASN A 79 1.16 -14.16 -11.13
CA ASN A 79 -0.16 -13.55 -11.38
C ASN A 79 -0.66 -12.75 -10.17
N LEU A 80 0.11 -11.76 -9.73
CA LEU A 80 -0.23 -10.91 -8.59
C LEU A 80 -1.01 -9.68 -9.09
N ASP A 81 -2.32 -9.77 -9.12
CA ASP A 81 -3.19 -8.79 -9.79
C ASP A 81 -3.43 -7.52 -8.97
N THR A 82 -3.15 -7.56 -7.67
CA THR A 82 -3.35 -6.43 -6.76
C THR A 82 -2.06 -6.04 -6.03
N VAL A 83 -1.95 -4.79 -5.64
CA VAL A 83 -0.83 -4.30 -4.80
C VAL A 83 -0.75 -5.08 -3.49
N LYS A 84 -1.89 -5.45 -2.89
CA LYS A 84 -1.95 -6.29 -1.69
C LYS A 84 -1.30 -7.66 -1.91
N GLU A 85 -1.61 -8.34 -3.03
CA GLU A 85 -0.99 -9.62 -3.38
C GLU A 85 0.50 -9.48 -3.63
N ALA A 86 0.93 -8.45 -4.36
CA ALA A 86 2.34 -8.19 -4.59
C ALA A 86 3.11 -7.94 -3.27
N LEU A 87 2.52 -7.21 -2.33
CA LEU A 87 3.11 -6.94 -1.02
C LEU A 87 3.22 -8.18 -0.12
N LYS A 88 2.41 -9.22 -0.31
CA LYS A 88 2.57 -10.52 0.40
C LYS A 88 3.94 -11.16 0.17
N ASN A 89 4.63 -10.79 -0.90
CA ASN A 89 6.01 -11.23 -1.17
C ASN A 89 7.06 -10.48 -0.34
N THR A 90 6.67 -9.54 0.51
CA THR A 90 7.56 -8.82 1.42
C THR A 90 7.35 -9.31 2.85
N ALA A 91 8.38 -9.85 3.48
CA ALA A 91 8.30 -10.28 4.88
C ALA A 91 7.98 -9.12 5.82
N GLY A 92 7.26 -9.40 6.90
CA GLY A 92 6.83 -8.40 7.90
C GLY A 92 5.60 -7.59 7.50
N ILE A 93 4.99 -7.86 6.36
CA ILE A 93 3.71 -7.27 5.96
C ILE A 93 2.56 -8.15 6.46
N THR A 94 1.55 -7.50 7.05
CA THR A 94 0.28 -8.08 7.49
C THR A 94 -0.87 -7.15 7.12
N PHE A 95 -2.10 -7.64 7.19
CA PHE A 95 -3.28 -6.88 6.79
C PHE A 95 -4.35 -6.89 7.87
N LEU A 96 -4.99 -5.74 8.10
CA LEU A 96 -6.18 -5.62 8.92
C LEU A 96 -7.41 -5.82 8.02
N ALA A 97 -8.40 -6.57 8.48
CA ALA A 97 -9.63 -6.80 7.71
C ALA A 97 -10.59 -5.60 7.73
N ALA A 98 -10.59 -4.84 8.82
CA ALA A 98 -11.49 -3.71 9.05
C ALA A 98 -12.93 -4.00 8.57
N GLU A 99 -13.49 -3.23 7.66
CA GLU A 99 -14.81 -3.44 7.06
C GLU A 99 -14.77 -4.28 5.77
N GLY A 100 -13.68 -4.99 5.52
CA GLY A 100 -13.58 -5.97 4.42
C GLY A 100 -13.14 -5.43 3.06
N GLY A 101 -13.31 -4.14 2.80
CA GLY A 101 -12.96 -3.50 1.53
C GLY A 101 -11.73 -2.59 1.63
N GLU A 102 -10.81 -2.82 2.56
CA GLU A 102 -9.66 -1.94 2.78
C GLU A 102 -8.34 -2.63 2.51
N GLU A 103 -7.38 -1.86 1.98
CA GLU A 103 -5.98 -2.26 1.91
C GLU A 103 -5.22 -1.78 3.16
N ASP A 104 -5.70 -2.09 4.37
CA ASP A 104 -5.01 -1.68 5.61
C ASP A 104 -3.75 -2.53 5.82
N ILE A 105 -2.65 -2.00 5.33
CA ILE A 105 -1.33 -2.62 5.29
C ILE A 105 -0.57 -2.27 6.57
N ARG A 106 0.10 -3.27 7.14
CA ARG A 106 1.03 -3.09 8.26
C ARG A 106 2.41 -3.61 7.89
N LEU A 107 3.44 -2.88 8.24
CA LEU A 107 4.84 -3.25 8.04
C LEU A 107 5.59 -3.18 9.36
N ARG A 108 6.29 -4.26 9.71
CA ARG A 108 6.95 -4.39 11.04
C ARG A 108 5.97 -4.18 12.21
N GLY A 109 4.66 -4.48 12.03
CA GLY A 109 3.61 -4.27 13.03
C GLY A 109 3.03 -2.85 13.10
N PHE A 110 3.50 -1.90 12.29
CA PHE A 110 3.00 -0.52 12.24
C PHE A 110 2.11 -0.31 11.01
N ALA A 111 0.99 0.40 11.20
CA ALA A 111 0.08 0.73 10.11
C ALA A 111 0.71 1.69 9.10
N LEU A 112 0.51 1.46 7.81
CA LEU A 112 0.94 2.32 6.71
C LEU A 112 -0.23 3.13 6.14
N GLN A 113 -1.35 2.48 5.87
CA GLN A 113 -2.47 3.07 5.17
C GLN A 113 -3.09 4.25 5.92
N ALA A 114 -3.41 4.08 7.21
CA ALA A 114 -4.06 5.11 8.02
C ALA A 114 -3.22 6.38 8.17
N THR A 115 -1.93 6.30 7.85
CA THR A 115 -0.99 7.42 7.92
C THR A 115 -0.63 7.98 6.55
N GLY A 116 -1.10 7.33 5.47
CA GLY A 116 -0.85 7.74 4.10
C GLY A 116 0.57 7.46 3.61
N ASP A 117 1.12 6.30 3.93
CA ASP A 117 2.47 5.87 3.52
C ASP A 117 2.49 5.07 2.21
N LEU A 118 1.47 5.24 1.39
CA LEU A 118 1.39 4.69 0.05
C LEU A 118 1.61 5.81 -0.96
N PHE A 119 2.43 5.54 -1.97
CA PHE A 119 2.85 6.51 -2.97
C PHE A 119 2.75 5.91 -4.38
N ILE A 120 2.54 6.75 -5.37
CA ILE A 120 2.73 6.46 -6.79
C ILE A 120 3.76 7.47 -7.30
N ASP A 121 4.87 6.98 -7.85
CA ASP A 121 5.97 7.79 -8.40
C ASP A 121 6.49 8.86 -7.43
N GLY A 122 6.52 8.52 -6.13
CA GLY A 122 6.99 9.37 -5.05
C GLY A 122 5.98 10.39 -4.53
N MET A 123 4.78 10.46 -5.10
CA MET A 123 3.68 11.31 -4.64
C MET A 123 2.66 10.50 -3.86
N ARG A 124 2.09 11.08 -2.80
CA ARG A 124 1.14 10.41 -1.91
C ARG A 124 -0.10 9.93 -2.66
N ASP A 125 -0.52 8.70 -2.38
CA ASP A 125 -1.68 8.05 -2.96
C ASP A 125 -2.68 7.67 -1.86
N PRO A 126 -3.90 8.24 -1.84
CA PRO A 126 -4.86 7.97 -0.79
C PRO A 126 -5.38 6.53 -0.84
N ALA A 127 -5.57 5.95 0.33
CA ALA A 127 -5.92 4.54 0.49
C ALA A 127 -7.44 4.32 0.51
N ILE A 128 -8.16 4.83 -0.47
CA ILE A 128 -9.63 4.71 -0.54
C ILE A 128 -10.14 3.81 -1.66
N TYR A 129 -9.27 3.18 -2.41
CA TYR A 129 -9.60 2.27 -3.51
C TYR A 129 -8.68 1.04 -3.51
N ASP A 130 -9.11 -0.05 -4.15
CA ASP A 130 -8.32 -1.27 -4.33
C ASP A 130 -7.41 -1.13 -5.55
N ARG A 131 -6.10 -1.20 -5.33
CA ARG A 131 -5.07 -0.99 -6.35
C ARG A 131 -4.82 -2.23 -7.17
N ASP A 132 -4.66 -2.03 -8.47
CA ASP A 132 -4.28 -3.08 -9.43
C ASP A 132 -2.84 -2.90 -9.91
N THR A 133 -2.22 -3.98 -10.37
CA THR A 133 -0.81 -4.01 -10.80
C THR A 133 -0.60 -3.76 -12.28
N PHE A 134 -1.65 -3.63 -13.10
CA PHE A 134 -1.55 -3.58 -14.57
C PHE A 134 -0.62 -2.48 -15.12
N ASN A 135 -0.48 -1.38 -14.40
CA ASN A 135 0.36 -0.24 -14.78
C ASN A 135 1.65 -0.13 -13.93
N LEU A 136 2.03 -1.20 -13.21
CA LEU A 136 3.22 -1.17 -12.36
C LEU A 136 4.45 -1.75 -13.07
N ASP A 137 5.55 -1.01 -13.04
CA ASP A 137 6.89 -1.50 -13.34
C ASP A 137 7.46 -2.27 -12.14
N ARG A 138 7.23 -1.78 -10.94
CA ARG A 138 7.64 -2.42 -9.68
C ARG A 138 6.98 -1.78 -8.47
N LEU A 139 7.04 -2.49 -7.34
CA LEU A 139 6.78 -1.95 -6.00
C LEU A 139 8.09 -1.83 -5.23
N GLU A 140 8.29 -0.69 -4.60
CA GLU A 140 9.43 -0.41 -3.74
C GLU A 140 8.93 -0.27 -2.29
N VAL A 141 9.46 -1.07 -1.38
CA VAL A 141 9.10 -1.05 0.05
C VAL A 141 10.29 -0.56 0.84
N LEU A 142 10.25 0.69 1.28
CA LEU A 142 11.21 1.28 2.21
C LEU A 142 10.80 0.91 3.63
N ARG A 143 11.68 0.29 4.40
CA ARG A 143 11.40 -0.13 5.77
C ARG A 143 11.98 0.84 6.79
N GLY A 144 11.25 1.10 7.88
CA GLY A 144 11.63 2.04 8.94
C GLY A 144 11.23 3.48 8.64
N SER A 145 11.89 4.45 9.27
CA SER A 145 11.50 5.87 9.17
C SER A 145 11.57 6.40 7.74
N ALA A 146 10.47 6.97 7.26
CA ALA A 146 10.29 7.45 5.89
C ALA A 146 10.03 8.97 5.79
N SER A 147 9.75 9.66 6.90
CA SER A 147 9.30 11.07 6.87
C SER A 147 10.30 12.05 6.27
N MET A 148 11.62 11.79 6.40
CA MET A 148 12.61 12.65 5.74
C MET A 148 12.42 12.72 4.22
N MET A 149 11.97 11.62 3.59
CA MET A 149 11.75 11.55 2.15
C MET A 149 10.32 11.97 1.76
N PHE A 150 9.33 11.62 2.58
CA PHE A 150 7.92 11.64 2.19
C PHE A 150 7.03 12.52 3.08
N GLY A 151 7.58 13.17 4.12
CA GLY A 151 6.83 13.96 5.08
C GLY A 151 6.09 13.09 6.09
N ARG A 152 4.90 13.53 6.52
CA ARG A 152 4.07 12.78 7.50
C ARG A 152 3.97 11.31 7.12
N GLY A 153 4.13 10.41 8.09
CA GLY A 153 4.07 8.99 7.81
C GLY A 153 4.26 8.12 9.02
N SER A 154 4.31 6.80 8.80
CA SER A 154 4.38 5.82 9.86
C SER A 154 5.81 5.45 10.28
N THR A 155 5.88 4.69 11.36
CA THR A 155 7.10 4.06 11.86
C THR A 155 7.54 2.88 10.98
N GLY A 156 6.60 2.19 10.32
CA GLY A 156 6.86 0.95 9.59
C GLY A 156 7.67 1.15 8.32
N GLY A 157 7.39 2.21 7.59
CA GLY A 157 8.03 2.50 6.31
C GLY A 157 7.09 3.15 5.30
N ALA A 158 7.41 3.02 4.01
CA ALA A 158 6.62 3.51 2.90
C ALA A 158 6.60 2.50 1.75
N VAL A 159 5.51 2.49 0.99
CA VAL A 159 5.36 1.70 -0.23
C VAL A 159 5.23 2.66 -1.41
N ASN A 160 6.13 2.55 -2.38
CA ASN A 160 6.10 3.33 -3.60
C ASN A 160 5.76 2.44 -4.80
N GLN A 161 4.69 2.75 -5.49
CA GLN A 161 4.29 2.16 -6.74
C GLN A 161 4.98 2.91 -7.86
N VAL A 162 5.80 2.23 -8.66
CA VAL A 162 6.48 2.83 -9.81
C VAL A 162 5.70 2.50 -11.06
N SER A 163 5.21 3.52 -11.74
CA SER A 163 4.41 3.38 -12.96
C SER A 163 5.26 2.97 -14.16
N LYS A 164 4.68 2.21 -15.06
CA LYS A 164 5.25 1.94 -16.39
C LYS A 164 5.40 3.24 -17.16
N THR A 165 6.60 3.48 -17.70
CA THR A 165 6.93 4.70 -18.47
C THR A 165 7.23 4.39 -19.93
N PRO A 166 6.98 5.32 -20.88
CA PRO A 166 7.38 5.18 -22.28
C PRO A 166 8.89 5.06 -22.45
N ARG A 167 9.33 4.20 -23.37
CA ARG A 167 10.74 3.91 -23.71
C ARG A 167 10.95 4.00 -25.23
N LEU A 168 12.17 4.26 -25.68
CA LEU A 168 12.54 4.37 -27.10
C LEU A 168 12.69 2.98 -27.77
N ILE A 169 11.66 2.17 -27.64
CA ILE A 169 11.54 0.86 -28.29
C ILE A 169 10.08 0.64 -28.68
N ASP A 170 9.83 -0.15 -29.72
CA ASP A 170 8.52 -0.71 -30.01
C ASP A 170 8.41 -2.08 -29.38
N GLU A 171 7.51 -2.21 -28.40
CA GLU A 171 7.27 -3.46 -27.69
C GLU A 171 5.82 -3.54 -27.25
N HIS A 172 5.12 -4.59 -27.67
CA HIS A 172 3.72 -4.78 -27.39
C HIS A 172 3.48 -6.15 -26.77
N GLN A 173 2.60 -6.20 -25.80
CA GLN A 173 2.18 -7.43 -25.16
C GLN A 173 0.68 -7.42 -24.87
N VAL A 174 0.02 -8.53 -25.13
CA VAL A 174 -1.35 -8.79 -24.74
C VAL A 174 -1.38 -10.10 -23.97
N ASP A 175 -2.02 -10.08 -22.80
CA ASP A 175 -2.19 -11.26 -21.97
C ASP A 175 -3.68 -11.56 -21.79
N LEU A 176 -4.03 -12.85 -21.87
CA LEU A 176 -5.35 -13.35 -21.53
C LEU A 176 -5.20 -14.45 -20.49
N THR A 177 -5.77 -14.24 -19.31
CA THR A 177 -5.77 -15.21 -18.21
C THR A 177 -7.18 -15.74 -17.98
N LEU A 178 -7.30 -17.06 -17.89
CA LEU A 178 -8.52 -17.76 -17.52
C LEU A 178 -8.26 -18.56 -16.23
N GLY A 179 -9.25 -18.65 -15.35
CA GLY A 179 -9.09 -19.36 -14.08
C GLY A 179 -10.38 -19.90 -13.48
N ASN A 180 -10.28 -20.44 -12.26
CA ASN A 180 -11.43 -20.87 -11.47
C ASN A 180 -12.45 -19.74 -11.33
N HIS A 181 -13.69 -20.09 -10.96
CA HIS A 181 -14.77 -19.13 -10.67
C HIS A 181 -15.08 -18.17 -11.82
N LYS A 182 -14.96 -18.64 -13.06
CA LYS A 182 -15.10 -17.84 -14.28
C LYS A 182 -14.17 -16.63 -14.30
N TYR A 183 -13.00 -16.76 -13.68
CA TYR A 183 -12.00 -15.71 -13.73
C TYR A 183 -11.53 -15.51 -15.17
N VAL A 184 -11.62 -14.27 -15.63
CA VAL A 184 -11.12 -13.79 -16.94
C VAL A 184 -10.41 -12.47 -16.69
N ARG A 185 -9.13 -12.39 -17.07
CA ARG A 185 -8.38 -11.14 -17.08
C ARG A 185 -7.72 -10.94 -18.43
N ALA A 186 -7.90 -9.77 -19.02
CA ALA A 186 -7.17 -9.35 -20.21
C ALA A 186 -6.36 -8.10 -19.89
N THR A 187 -5.08 -8.09 -20.24
CA THR A 187 -4.22 -6.92 -20.13
C THR A 187 -3.54 -6.62 -21.46
N GLY A 188 -3.27 -5.35 -21.72
CA GLY A 188 -2.50 -4.88 -22.87
C GLY A 188 -1.46 -3.86 -22.42
N ASP A 189 -0.23 -3.99 -22.94
CA ASP A 189 0.88 -3.07 -22.72
C ASP A 189 1.52 -2.76 -24.06
N PHE A 190 1.34 -1.54 -24.54
CA PHE A 190 1.79 -1.08 -25.84
C PHE A 190 2.76 0.08 -25.66
N ASN A 191 4.03 -0.16 -25.91
CA ASN A 191 5.06 0.88 -25.94
C ASN A 191 5.42 1.18 -27.39
N ILE A 192 5.24 2.42 -27.83
CA ILE A 192 5.35 2.89 -29.20
C ILE A 192 6.38 4.02 -29.25
N GLN A 193 7.47 3.83 -29.97
CA GLN A 193 8.39 4.92 -30.26
C GLN A 193 7.78 5.85 -31.28
N THR A 194 7.54 7.10 -30.92
CA THR A 194 6.86 8.11 -31.77
C THR A 194 7.82 9.10 -32.42
N GLY A 195 9.10 9.07 -32.03
CA GLY A 195 10.15 9.94 -32.54
C GLY A 195 11.53 9.51 -32.06
N GLU A 196 12.58 10.25 -32.44
CA GLU A 196 13.95 9.95 -32.02
C GLU A 196 14.15 9.99 -30.49
N SER A 197 13.42 10.91 -29.82
CA SER A 197 13.45 11.08 -28.36
C SER A 197 12.04 11.08 -27.76
N ALA A 198 11.05 10.51 -28.44
CA ALA A 198 9.67 10.51 -27.98
C ALA A 198 9.05 9.11 -28.06
N ALA A 199 8.23 8.79 -27.06
CA ALA A 199 7.49 7.52 -27.00
C ALA A 199 6.14 7.69 -26.29
N LEU A 200 5.20 6.82 -26.65
CA LEU A 200 3.88 6.66 -26.05
C LEU A 200 3.78 5.27 -25.41
N ARG A 201 3.22 5.16 -24.22
CA ARG A 201 2.85 3.87 -23.63
C ARG A 201 1.40 3.85 -23.23
N ILE A 202 0.71 2.78 -23.59
CA ILE A 202 -0.70 2.55 -23.30
C ILE A 202 -0.80 1.23 -22.56
N ASN A 203 -1.43 1.25 -21.38
CA ASN A 203 -1.76 0.04 -20.64
C ASN A 203 -3.28 -0.01 -20.45
N ALA A 204 -3.86 -1.19 -20.60
CA ALA A 204 -5.28 -1.41 -20.37
C ALA A 204 -5.51 -2.74 -19.68
N MET A 205 -6.58 -2.84 -18.89
CA MET A 205 -6.92 -4.03 -18.15
C MET A 205 -8.43 -4.18 -18.00
N THR A 206 -8.90 -5.42 -18.06
CA THR A 206 -10.22 -5.80 -17.54
C THR A 206 -10.11 -7.13 -16.79
N THR A 207 -10.78 -7.24 -15.64
CA THR A 207 -10.85 -8.47 -14.86
C THR A 207 -12.26 -8.75 -14.43
N LYS A 208 -12.71 -9.99 -14.58
CA LYS A 208 -14.02 -10.44 -14.14
C LYS A 208 -13.95 -11.82 -13.49
N ALA A 209 -14.64 -12.00 -12.36
CA ALA A 209 -14.77 -13.30 -11.73
C ALA A 209 -16.03 -13.34 -10.85
N ASP A 210 -16.67 -14.53 -10.76
CA ASP A 210 -17.79 -14.72 -9.83
C ASP A 210 -17.31 -14.76 -8.37
N ASN A 211 -16.05 -15.18 -8.14
CA ASN A 211 -15.41 -15.28 -6.82
C ASN A 211 -13.89 -15.13 -6.96
N ASN A 212 -13.28 -14.37 -6.09
CA ASN A 212 -11.82 -14.18 -6.02
C ASN A 212 -11.08 -15.27 -5.21
N GLY A 213 -11.75 -16.40 -4.91
CA GLY A 213 -11.25 -17.45 -4.04
C GLY A 213 -11.41 -17.17 -2.54
N SER A 214 -11.97 -16.01 -2.18
CA SER A 214 -12.23 -15.57 -0.80
C SER A 214 -13.67 -15.06 -0.60
N GLY A 215 -14.60 -15.39 -1.48
CA GLY A 215 -16.02 -15.08 -1.38
C GLY A 215 -16.45 -13.73 -1.98
N ALA A 216 -15.62 -12.99 -2.69
CA ALA A 216 -16.00 -11.72 -3.31
C ALA A 216 -15.92 -11.81 -4.86
N SER A 217 -16.90 -11.25 -5.56
CA SER A 217 -16.85 -11.11 -7.02
C SER A 217 -15.90 -9.99 -7.44
N LEU A 218 -15.41 -10.06 -8.68
CA LEU A 218 -14.55 -9.05 -9.29
C LEU A 218 -15.17 -8.54 -10.58
N ASP A 219 -15.19 -7.24 -10.78
CA ASP A 219 -15.42 -6.54 -12.05
C ASP A 219 -14.59 -5.26 -12.06
N LYS A 220 -13.43 -5.33 -12.72
CA LYS A 220 -12.44 -4.24 -12.74
C LYS A 220 -12.13 -3.83 -14.16
N ARG A 221 -11.87 -2.54 -14.36
CA ARG A 221 -11.40 -1.98 -15.63
C ARG A 221 -10.38 -0.90 -15.35
N GLY A 222 -9.31 -0.89 -16.13
CA GLY A 222 -8.26 0.11 -15.95
C GLY A 222 -7.67 0.52 -17.28
N ALA A 223 -7.24 1.78 -17.36
CA ALA A 223 -6.51 2.32 -18.50
C ALA A 223 -5.44 3.31 -17.98
N ALA A 224 -4.27 3.25 -18.58
CA ALA A 224 -3.21 4.22 -18.32
C ALA A 224 -2.57 4.61 -19.65
N LEU A 225 -2.26 5.90 -19.79
CA LEU A 225 -1.61 6.47 -20.95
C LEU A 225 -0.49 7.38 -20.48
N ALA A 226 0.70 7.22 -21.02
CA ALA A 226 1.82 8.11 -20.78
C ALA A 226 2.49 8.49 -22.10
N TYR A 227 2.80 9.77 -22.27
CA TYR A 227 3.60 10.28 -23.38
C TYR A 227 4.82 10.97 -22.83
N ARG A 228 6.00 10.62 -23.37
CA ARG A 228 7.30 11.15 -22.95
C ARG A 228 8.03 11.72 -24.18
N ASN A 229 8.59 12.90 -24.05
CA ASN A 229 9.30 13.60 -25.10
C ASN A 229 10.62 14.19 -24.57
N GLY A 230 11.66 14.19 -25.38
CA GLY A 230 13.02 14.58 -24.97
C GLY A 230 13.68 13.54 -24.10
N ILE A 231 13.37 12.25 -24.31
CA ILE A 231 13.97 11.13 -23.56
C ILE A 231 15.48 11.14 -23.72
N GLY A 232 16.21 11.25 -22.60
CA GLY A 232 17.67 11.36 -22.59
C GLY A 232 18.22 12.74 -22.97
N GLU A 233 17.38 13.70 -23.34
CA GLU A 233 17.79 15.06 -23.67
C GLU A 233 17.89 15.96 -22.42
N ARG A 234 18.37 17.19 -22.63
CA ARG A 234 18.50 18.19 -21.55
C ARG A 234 17.15 18.52 -20.89
N ASN A 235 16.09 18.58 -21.69
CA ASN A 235 14.73 18.81 -21.21
C ASN A 235 13.85 17.63 -21.61
N GLU A 236 13.31 16.98 -20.62
CA GLU A 236 12.42 15.84 -20.80
C GLU A 236 11.06 16.15 -20.17
N PHE A 237 9.99 15.92 -20.92
CA PHE A 237 8.62 16.13 -20.47
C PHE A 237 7.87 14.82 -20.51
N GLN A 238 7.03 14.60 -19.52
CA GLN A 238 6.10 13.47 -19.48
C GLN A 238 4.73 13.97 -19.06
N VAL A 239 3.69 13.43 -19.70
CA VAL A 239 2.28 13.57 -19.30
C VAL A 239 1.71 12.18 -19.12
N ASN A 240 0.91 11.97 -18.10
CA ASN A 240 0.29 10.69 -17.80
C ASN A 240 -1.16 10.85 -17.34
N LEU A 241 -1.98 9.88 -17.75
CA LEU A 241 -3.36 9.66 -17.33
C LEU A 241 -3.44 8.23 -16.79
N TYR A 242 -4.10 8.06 -15.66
CA TYR A 242 -4.45 6.76 -15.09
C TYR A 242 -5.91 6.78 -14.66
N HIS A 243 -6.62 5.72 -14.99
CA HIS A 243 -7.99 5.50 -14.53
C HIS A 243 -8.16 4.03 -14.14
N LEU A 244 -8.75 3.79 -12.99
CA LEU A 244 -9.14 2.48 -12.50
C LEU A 244 -10.56 2.56 -11.97
N ASP A 245 -11.40 1.63 -12.39
CA ASP A 245 -12.78 1.45 -11.96
C ASP A 245 -12.97 0.02 -11.44
N ASN A 246 -13.41 -0.10 -10.19
CA ASN A 246 -13.67 -1.34 -9.49
C ASN A 246 -15.15 -1.40 -9.10
N ASN A 247 -15.88 -2.37 -9.64
CA ASN A 247 -17.28 -2.68 -9.30
C ASN A 247 -17.32 -4.07 -8.66
N ASN A 248 -16.64 -4.23 -7.54
CA ASN A 248 -16.42 -5.51 -6.89
C ASN A 248 -17.55 -5.83 -5.90
N GLY A 249 -17.79 -7.12 -5.72
CA GLY A 249 -18.43 -7.59 -4.49
C GLY A 249 -17.54 -7.39 -3.28
N ILE A 250 -18.08 -7.67 -2.10
CA ILE A 250 -17.34 -7.54 -0.86
C ILE A 250 -17.58 -8.73 0.07
N ASN A 251 -16.52 -9.36 0.54
CA ASN A 251 -16.57 -10.24 1.69
C ASN A 251 -16.17 -9.43 2.94
N TYR A 252 -17.14 -9.10 3.79
CA TYR A 252 -16.87 -8.41 5.06
C TYR A 252 -16.01 -9.24 6.02
N GLY A 253 -16.02 -10.56 5.85
CA GLY A 253 -15.30 -11.54 6.64
C GLY A 253 -16.19 -12.58 7.30
N ILE A 254 -15.56 -13.64 7.79
CA ILE A 254 -16.16 -14.77 8.49
C ILE A 254 -15.90 -14.62 9.99
N PRO A 255 -16.91 -14.82 10.88
CA PRO A 255 -16.70 -14.72 12.31
C PRO A 255 -15.80 -15.85 12.83
N TYR A 256 -15.05 -15.60 13.89
CA TYR A 256 -14.38 -16.64 14.67
C TYR A 256 -15.38 -17.39 15.56
N ILE A 257 -14.99 -18.58 16.01
CA ILE A 257 -15.81 -19.40 16.90
C ILE A 257 -14.98 -19.90 18.09
N ALA A 258 -15.62 -20.14 19.24
CA ALA A 258 -14.96 -20.78 20.36
C ALA A 258 -14.68 -22.26 20.06
N PRO A 259 -13.51 -22.83 20.43
CA PRO A 259 -13.23 -24.24 20.24
C PRO A 259 -14.19 -25.15 21.04
N THR A 260 -14.51 -24.79 22.28
CA THR A 260 -15.45 -25.47 23.17
C THR A 260 -16.36 -24.48 23.87
N THR A 261 -17.50 -24.97 24.36
CA THR A 261 -18.45 -24.15 25.11
C THR A 261 -17.79 -23.54 26.35
N GLY A 262 -17.89 -22.19 26.47
CA GLY A 262 -17.30 -21.44 27.59
C GLY A 262 -15.82 -21.04 27.41
N SER A 263 -15.15 -21.45 26.30
CA SER A 263 -13.81 -21.00 26.01
C SER A 263 -13.76 -19.52 25.64
N SER A 264 -12.74 -18.82 26.16
CA SER A 264 -12.39 -17.46 25.74
C SER A 264 -11.56 -17.43 24.44
N ASP A 265 -10.92 -18.56 24.09
CA ASP A 265 -10.17 -18.70 22.86
C ASP A 265 -11.09 -18.69 21.64
N ARG A 266 -10.50 -18.32 20.49
CA ARG A 266 -11.19 -18.34 19.19
C ARG A 266 -10.35 -19.09 18.17
N VAL A 267 -11.04 -19.78 17.27
CA VAL A 267 -10.46 -20.50 16.13
C VAL A 267 -11.16 -20.05 14.85
N LEU A 268 -10.55 -20.40 13.71
CA LEU A 268 -11.19 -20.20 12.42
C LEU A 268 -12.41 -21.12 12.30
N LEU A 269 -13.50 -20.56 11.82
CA LEU A 269 -14.68 -21.37 11.50
C LEU A 269 -14.33 -22.28 10.31
N PRO A 270 -14.49 -23.61 10.42
CA PRO A 270 -14.03 -24.56 9.40
C PRO A 270 -14.98 -24.59 8.19
N LEU A 271 -14.97 -23.51 7.43
CA LEU A 271 -15.75 -23.31 6.21
C LEU A 271 -14.82 -23.23 5.02
N ASP A 272 -15.35 -23.51 3.84
CA ASP A 272 -14.68 -23.28 2.58
C ASP A 272 -14.37 -21.76 2.45
N PRO A 273 -13.13 -21.36 2.14
CA PRO A 273 -12.75 -19.95 2.00
C PRO A 273 -13.57 -19.19 0.94
N GLU A 274 -14.11 -19.89 -0.04
CA GLU A 274 -14.94 -19.32 -1.11
C GLU A 274 -16.38 -19.03 -0.67
N THR A 275 -16.75 -19.42 0.56
CA THR A 275 -18.12 -19.29 1.07
C THR A 275 -18.49 -17.84 1.31
N TYR A 276 -19.64 -17.40 0.80
CA TYR A 276 -20.17 -16.06 0.94
C TYR A 276 -21.48 -16.03 1.73
N TYR A 277 -21.52 -15.19 2.76
CA TYR A 277 -22.70 -15.01 3.63
C TYR A 277 -23.27 -13.57 3.60
N GLY A 278 -22.69 -12.66 2.84
CA GLY A 278 -23.23 -11.33 2.63
C GLY A 278 -24.57 -11.33 1.86
N ALA A 279 -25.17 -10.17 1.71
CA ALA A 279 -26.32 -10.02 0.82
C ALA A 279 -25.85 -9.90 -0.64
N ALA A 280 -26.66 -10.34 -1.60
CA ALA A 280 -26.38 -10.19 -3.03
C ALA A 280 -26.34 -8.72 -3.47
N SER A 281 -26.85 -7.82 -2.64
CA SER A 281 -26.80 -6.36 -2.80
C SER A 281 -25.56 -5.72 -2.16
N ASP A 282 -24.65 -6.49 -1.57
CA ASP A 282 -23.42 -5.97 -0.96
C ASP A 282 -22.35 -5.75 -2.05
N TYR A 283 -21.69 -4.59 -2.04
CA TYR A 283 -20.68 -4.23 -3.00
C TYR A 283 -19.60 -3.29 -2.42
N ASN A 284 -18.48 -3.17 -3.13
CA ASN A 284 -17.40 -2.22 -2.87
C ASN A 284 -16.96 -1.61 -4.20
N ASP A 285 -17.67 -0.56 -4.60
CA ASP A 285 -17.34 0.19 -5.79
C ASP A 285 -16.33 1.27 -5.44
N SER A 286 -15.32 1.43 -6.28
CA SER A 286 -14.32 2.48 -6.10
C SER A 286 -13.70 2.86 -7.43
N SER A 287 -13.34 4.14 -7.56
CA SER A 287 -12.62 4.63 -8.73
C SER A 287 -11.45 5.52 -8.34
N ALA A 288 -10.45 5.57 -9.22
CA ALA A 288 -9.32 6.48 -9.12
C ALA A 288 -8.98 7.03 -10.50
N THR A 289 -8.95 8.35 -10.62
CA THR A 289 -8.50 9.04 -11.85
C THR A 289 -7.38 9.99 -11.51
N LEU A 290 -6.21 9.79 -12.14
CA LEU A 290 -5.01 10.59 -11.93
C LEU A 290 -4.56 11.22 -13.24
N ILE A 291 -4.29 12.52 -13.22
CA ILE A 291 -3.66 13.23 -14.32
C ILE A 291 -2.39 13.87 -13.78
N GLY A 292 -1.28 13.59 -14.43
CA GLY A 292 0.02 14.09 -14.00
C GLY A 292 0.88 14.60 -15.15
N GLY A 293 1.87 15.39 -14.77
CA GLY A 293 2.91 15.83 -15.66
C GLY A 293 4.23 16.01 -14.93
N SER A 294 5.33 15.81 -15.64
CA SER A 294 6.67 16.09 -15.11
C SER A 294 7.57 16.72 -16.15
N HIS A 295 8.48 17.54 -15.67
CA HIS A 295 9.58 18.12 -16.43
C HIS A 295 10.88 17.80 -15.71
N THR A 296 11.81 17.17 -16.41
CA THR A 296 13.19 16.95 -15.94
C THR A 296 14.13 17.83 -16.74
N HIS A 297 14.82 18.75 -16.06
CA HIS A 297 15.87 19.56 -16.64
C HIS A 297 17.22 19.04 -16.18
N ARG A 298 18.06 18.58 -17.10
CA ARG A 298 19.43 18.10 -16.82
C ARG A 298 20.42 19.24 -16.98
N PHE A 299 21.03 19.66 -15.88
CA PHE A 299 22.11 20.65 -15.91
C PHE A 299 23.41 20.03 -16.44
N SER A 300 23.64 18.77 -16.08
CA SER A 300 24.75 17.94 -16.51
C SER A 300 24.36 16.44 -16.53
N ARG A 301 25.29 15.56 -16.78
CA ARG A 301 25.06 14.10 -16.67
C ARG A 301 24.74 13.65 -15.24
N ASP A 302 25.24 14.41 -14.27
CA ASP A 302 25.20 14.08 -12.85
C ASP A 302 24.31 15.03 -12.04
N SER A 303 23.56 15.93 -12.70
CA SER A 303 22.67 16.86 -11.99
C SER A 303 21.40 17.15 -12.77
N GLU A 304 20.27 17.04 -12.10
CA GLU A 304 18.94 17.29 -12.66
C GLU A 304 18.00 17.97 -11.67
N LEU A 305 17.03 18.69 -12.20
CA LEU A 305 15.85 19.17 -11.48
C LEU A 305 14.62 18.51 -12.09
N LYS A 306 13.92 17.71 -11.29
CA LYS A 306 12.66 17.09 -11.68
C LYS A 306 11.51 17.78 -10.97
N THR A 307 10.59 18.37 -11.74
CA THR A 307 9.37 19.00 -11.23
C THR A 307 8.18 18.17 -11.69
N GLN A 308 7.25 17.89 -10.78
CA GLN A 308 6.08 17.06 -11.02
C GLN A 308 4.83 17.74 -10.47
N ILE A 309 3.73 17.58 -11.19
CA ILE A 309 2.38 17.95 -10.73
C ILE A 309 1.46 16.76 -10.90
N ARG A 310 0.47 16.62 -10.03
CA ARG A 310 -0.57 15.61 -10.16
C ARG A 310 -1.87 16.12 -9.54
N VAL A 311 -2.98 15.88 -10.23
CA VAL A 311 -4.33 15.97 -9.69
C VAL A 311 -4.96 14.60 -9.69
N GLY A 312 -5.78 14.31 -8.69
CA GLY A 312 -6.43 13.02 -8.54
C GLY A 312 -7.84 13.16 -7.99
N GLN A 313 -8.74 12.35 -8.52
CA GLN A 313 -10.11 12.19 -8.04
C GLN A 313 -10.31 10.73 -7.66
N PHE A 314 -10.90 10.52 -6.49
CA PHE A 314 -11.11 9.19 -5.93
C PHE A 314 -12.52 9.12 -5.37
N GLU A 315 -13.20 8.03 -5.65
CA GLU A 315 -14.55 7.77 -5.16
C GLU A 315 -14.61 6.38 -4.54
N ARG A 316 -15.44 6.21 -3.53
CA ARG A 316 -15.78 4.93 -2.95
C ARG A 316 -17.22 4.90 -2.48
N ASP A 317 -17.97 3.90 -2.94
CA ASP A 317 -19.27 3.51 -2.40
C ASP A 317 -19.21 2.04 -1.97
N GLN A 318 -18.99 1.82 -0.67
CA GLN A 318 -19.05 0.49 -0.09
C GLN A 318 -20.33 0.34 0.70
N ARG A 319 -21.10 -0.70 0.40
CA ARG A 319 -22.32 -1.10 1.13
C ARG A 319 -22.22 -2.57 1.46
N SER A 320 -22.12 -2.89 2.74
CA SER A 320 -21.81 -4.26 3.16
C SER A 320 -22.56 -4.64 4.43
N GLY A 321 -22.59 -5.91 4.72
CA GLY A 321 -23.14 -6.49 5.93
C GLY A 321 -22.08 -7.14 6.80
N ALA A 322 -21.89 -6.69 8.04
CA ALA A 322 -21.06 -7.40 8.99
C ALA A 322 -21.69 -8.73 9.38
N ILE A 323 -21.00 -9.85 9.08
CA ILE A 323 -21.46 -11.17 9.38
C ILE A 323 -21.10 -11.52 10.82
N ARG A 324 -22.08 -11.94 11.61
CA ARG A 324 -21.92 -12.36 13.01
C ARG A 324 -22.70 -13.63 13.29
N LEU A 325 -22.15 -14.49 14.15
CA LEU A 325 -22.93 -15.57 14.75
C LEU A 325 -24.09 -14.97 15.54
N CYS A 326 -25.32 -15.42 15.28
CA CYS A 326 -26.50 -14.92 15.98
C CYS A 326 -26.44 -15.33 17.45
N THR A 327 -26.22 -14.36 18.35
CA THR A 327 -26.12 -14.61 19.78
C THR A 327 -27.20 -13.87 20.52
N ARG A 328 -27.88 -14.55 21.46
CA ARG A 328 -28.81 -13.92 22.39
C ARG A 328 -28.06 -12.99 23.32
N GLY A 329 -28.46 -11.74 23.35
CA GLY A 329 -27.92 -10.70 24.21
C GLY A 329 -28.96 -10.07 25.10
N VAL A 330 -28.52 -9.30 26.10
CA VAL A 330 -29.33 -8.44 26.90
C VAL A 330 -28.78 -7.03 26.79
N ASN A 331 -29.60 -6.10 26.38
CA ASN A 331 -29.22 -4.68 26.39
C ASN A 331 -29.06 -4.22 27.85
N GLN A 332 -27.86 -3.90 28.25
CA GLN A 332 -27.51 -3.52 29.64
C GLN A 332 -28.19 -2.24 30.12
N GLN A 333 -28.60 -1.36 29.19
CA GLN A 333 -29.24 -0.09 29.53
C GLN A 333 -30.75 -0.22 29.67
N THR A 334 -31.37 -1.07 28.84
CA THR A 334 -32.83 -1.22 28.78
C THR A 334 -33.33 -2.53 29.36
N GLY A 335 -32.47 -3.53 29.62
CA GLY A 335 -32.81 -4.89 30.01
C GLY A 335 -33.48 -5.71 28.89
N ALA A 336 -33.68 -5.14 27.72
CA ALA A 336 -34.32 -5.81 26.60
C ALA A 336 -33.47 -6.96 26.06
N VAL A 337 -34.08 -8.12 25.82
CA VAL A 337 -33.42 -9.28 25.21
C VAL A 337 -33.32 -9.06 23.69
N THR A 338 -32.12 -9.11 23.16
CA THR A 338 -31.85 -9.10 21.71
C THR A 338 -31.70 -10.52 21.21
N ASN A 339 -32.18 -10.79 19.99
CA ASN A 339 -32.14 -12.12 19.34
C ASN A 339 -32.55 -13.29 20.25
N PRO A 340 -33.79 -13.25 20.80
CA PRO A 340 -34.24 -14.24 21.80
C PRO A 340 -34.26 -15.69 21.27
N GLN A 341 -34.31 -15.86 19.94
CA GLN A 341 -34.30 -17.15 19.26
C GLN A 341 -32.90 -17.78 19.16
N CYS A 342 -31.85 -16.99 19.41
CA CYS A 342 -30.46 -17.45 19.25
C CYS A 342 -29.89 -17.95 20.59
N PRO A 343 -28.90 -18.88 20.56
CA PRO A 343 -28.22 -19.33 21.76
C PRO A 343 -27.38 -18.21 22.39
N SER A 344 -27.05 -18.37 23.67
CA SER A 344 -26.20 -17.39 24.38
C SER A 344 -24.73 -17.42 23.95
N SER A 345 -24.29 -18.52 23.36
CA SER A 345 -22.90 -18.70 22.87
C SER A 345 -22.85 -19.74 21.76
N HIS A 346 -21.77 -19.74 21.00
CA HIS A 346 -21.46 -20.71 19.95
C HIS A 346 -20.06 -21.29 20.14
N SER A 347 -19.93 -22.58 19.87
CA SER A 347 -18.64 -23.28 19.84
C SER A 347 -18.62 -24.29 18.70
N LEU A 348 -17.46 -24.89 18.40
CA LEU A 348 -17.36 -25.97 17.42
C LEU A 348 -18.21 -27.20 17.83
N GLU A 349 -18.53 -27.35 19.11
CA GLU A 349 -19.39 -28.41 19.61
C GLU A 349 -20.88 -28.19 19.27
N THR A 350 -21.30 -26.93 19.12
CA THR A 350 -22.70 -26.54 18.87
C THR A 350 -22.96 -26.00 17.47
N PHE A 351 -21.89 -25.77 16.72
CA PHE A 351 -21.94 -25.27 15.36
C PHE A 351 -22.48 -26.34 14.38
N GLY A 352 -23.27 -25.93 13.42
CA GLY A 352 -23.80 -26.78 12.38
C GLY A 352 -24.51 -25.99 11.26
N PRO A 353 -25.08 -26.72 10.26
CA PRO A 353 -25.74 -26.06 9.10
C PRO A 353 -26.90 -25.11 9.49
N ASN A 354 -27.56 -25.38 10.62
CA ASN A 354 -28.67 -24.55 11.12
C ASN A 354 -28.21 -23.39 12.01
N THR A 355 -26.90 -23.22 12.20
CA THR A 355 -26.40 -22.06 12.96
C THR A 355 -26.71 -20.77 12.21
N GLN A 356 -27.44 -19.88 12.86
CA GLN A 356 -27.90 -18.61 12.28
C GLN A 356 -26.79 -17.56 12.31
N LEU A 357 -26.70 -16.82 11.21
CA LEU A 357 -25.85 -15.64 11.05
C LEU A 357 -26.72 -14.39 10.90
N THR A 358 -26.29 -13.30 11.50
CA THR A 358 -26.86 -11.97 11.29
C THR A 358 -26.00 -11.17 10.32
N ARG A 359 -26.65 -10.27 9.57
CA ARG A 359 -26.00 -9.31 8.65
C ARG A 359 -26.20 -7.91 9.19
N GLY A 360 -25.14 -7.23 9.56
CA GLY A 360 -25.19 -5.81 9.94
C GLY A 360 -25.23 -4.90 8.73
N ASN A 361 -25.32 -3.58 8.96
CA ASN A 361 -25.21 -2.56 7.92
C ASN A 361 -23.93 -1.76 8.14
N HIS A 362 -23.06 -1.74 7.13
CA HIS A 362 -21.88 -0.91 7.08
C HIS A 362 -21.83 -0.15 5.77
N LEU A 363 -21.61 1.16 5.88
CA LEU A 363 -21.49 2.08 4.76
C LEU A 363 -20.15 2.78 4.86
N LYS A 364 -19.45 2.87 3.73
CA LYS A 364 -18.25 3.66 3.59
C LYS A 364 -18.29 4.38 2.26
N ILE A 365 -18.94 5.53 2.25
CA ILE A 365 -19.22 6.33 1.06
C ILE A 365 -18.44 7.62 1.19
N GLN A 366 -17.56 7.89 0.22
CA GLN A 366 -16.65 9.02 0.29
C GLN A 366 -16.09 9.42 -1.07
N ASP A 367 -15.85 10.71 -1.22
CA ASP A 367 -15.15 11.30 -2.34
C ASP A 367 -13.89 12.01 -1.86
N MET A 368 -12.85 12.02 -2.66
CA MET A 368 -11.60 12.72 -2.34
C MET A 368 -10.96 13.30 -3.59
N ASP A 369 -10.60 14.57 -3.52
CA ASP A 369 -9.80 15.27 -4.52
C ASP A 369 -8.41 15.58 -3.97
N THR A 370 -7.40 15.47 -4.82
CA THR A 370 -6.02 15.79 -4.45
C THR A 370 -5.36 16.67 -5.52
N ALA A 371 -4.50 17.60 -5.08
CA ALA A 371 -3.60 18.33 -5.94
C ALA A 371 -2.20 18.35 -5.30
N GLN A 372 -1.19 17.98 -6.06
CA GLN A 372 0.17 17.79 -5.57
C GLN A 372 1.18 18.44 -6.52
N PHE A 373 2.21 19.01 -5.93
CA PHE A 373 3.37 19.57 -6.61
C PHE A 373 4.62 19.09 -5.88
N GLN A 374 5.66 18.73 -6.62
CA GLN A 374 6.96 18.35 -6.09
C GLN A 374 8.06 18.80 -7.05
N SER A 375 9.16 19.35 -6.50
CA SER A 375 10.33 19.72 -7.29
C SER A 375 11.59 19.29 -6.54
N ASP A 376 12.38 18.42 -7.17
CA ASP A 376 13.54 17.75 -6.60
C ASP A 376 14.78 18.06 -7.45
N TYR A 377 15.77 18.67 -6.84
CA TYR A 377 17.12 18.78 -7.39
C TYR A 377 17.96 17.61 -6.86
N SER A 378 18.58 16.86 -7.76
CA SER A 378 19.61 15.89 -7.43
C SER A 378 20.90 16.17 -8.20
N GLY A 379 22.04 16.08 -7.54
CA GLY A 379 23.30 16.41 -8.20
C GLY A 379 24.53 15.83 -7.50
N LYS A 380 25.51 15.44 -8.31
CA LYS A 380 26.82 14.97 -7.83
C LYS A 380 27.86 16.03 -8.13
N PHE A 381 28.65 16.36 -7.14
CA PHE A 381 29.72 17.36 -7.27
C PHE A 381 30.88 17.08 -6.29
N GLU A 382 32.01 17.74 -6.51
CA GLU A 382 33.14 17.69 -5.58
C GLU A 382 33.28 19.03 -4.86
N ALA A 383 33.33 18.97 -3.54
CA ALA A 383 33.57 20.11 -2.67
C ALA A 383 34.33 19.66 -1.42
N LEU A 384 35.16 20.57 -0.85
CA LEU A 384 35.94 20.31 0.35
C LEU A 384 36.82 19.02 0.27
N GLY A 385 37.24 18.64 -0.94
CA GLY A 385 38.01 17.42 -1.19
C GLY A 385 37.19 16.11 -1.08
N MET A 386 35.87 16.19 -1.05
CA MET A 386 34.93 15.06 -0.96
C MET A 386 34.00 15.04 -2.17
N LYS A 387 33.50 13.85 -2.50
CA LYS A 387 32.39 13.67 -3.45
C LYS A 387 31.07 13.72 -2.70
N HIS A 388 30.16 14.50 -3.23
CA HIS A 388 28.81 14.70 -2.69
C HIS A 388 27.78 14.18 -3.66
N ASP A 389 26.77 13.45 -3.12
CA ASP A 389 25.52 13.13 -3.81
C ASP A 389 24.41 13.85 -3.05
N PHE A 390 23.99 14.99 -3.62
CA PHE A 390 23.15 15.98 -2.96
C PHE A 390 21.73 15.94 -3.51
N LEU A 391 20.76 15.99 -2.61
CA LEU A 391 19.34 16.09 -2.88
C LEU A 391 18.76 17.28 -2.12
N ALA A 392 17.97 18.11 -2.80
CA ALA A 392 17.16 19.13 -2.15
C ALA A 392 15.82 19.24 -2.88
N GLY A 393 14.75 19.49 -2.16
CA GLY A 393 13.45 19.62 -2.79
C GLY A 393 12.41 20.28 -1.91
N VAL A 394 11.30 20.56 -2.57
CA VAL A 394 10.09 21.11 -1.97
C VAL A 394 8.88 20.34 -2.51
N ASP A 395 7.89 20.16 -1.67
CA ASP A 395 6.60 19.61 -2.09
C ASP A 395 5.44 20.41 -1.48
N PHE A 396 4.31 20.33 -2.15
CA PHE A 396 3.04 20.90 -1.70
C PHE A 396 1.93 19.90 -2.01
N SER A 397 0.96 19.77 -1.09
CA SER A 397 -0.23 18.96 -1.29
C SER A 397 -1.48 19.67 -0.78
N ARG A 398 -2.59 19.47 -1.48
CA ARG A 398 -3.95 19.79 -1.04
C ARG A 398 -4.81 18.54 -1.16
N GLU A 399 -5.59 18.26 -0.13
CA GLU A 399 -6.51 17.12 -0.05
C GLU A 399 -7.87 17.65 0.39
N GLU A 400 -8.93 17.27 -0.34
CA GLU A 400 -10.33 17.57 0.01
C GLU A 400 -11.09 16.27 0.04
N ARG A 401 -11.78 15.99 1.14
CA ARG A 401 -12.50 14.73 1.32
C ARG A 401 -13.87 14.99 1.90
N THR A 402 -14.88 14.35 1.33
CA THR A 402 -16.26 14.32 1.82
C THR A 402 -16.64 12.89 2.16
N VAL A 403 -17.21 12.68 3.33
CA VAL A 403 -17.74 11.39 3.79
C VAL A 403 -19.25 11.52 3.97
N TYR A 404 -19.97 10.51 3.49
CA TYR A 404 -21.42 10.45 3.56
C TYR A 404 -21.90 9.43 4.60
N ALA A 405 -23.07 9.68 5.16
CA ALA A 405 -23.80 8.75 6.02
C ALA A 405 -25.26 8.69 5.60
N ALA A 406 -25.92 7.56 5.84
CA ALA A 406 -27.33 7.40 5.60
C ALA A 406 -28.16 8.06 6.72
N ARG A 407 -29.32 8.60 6.36
CA ARG A 407 -30.37 9.03 7.32
C ARG A 407 -31.16 7.80 7.76
N SER A 408 -31.49 7.73 9.05
CA SER A 408 -32.47 6.78 9.55
C SER A 408 -33.90 7.22 9.15
N SER A 409 -34.89 6.34 9.31
CA SER A 409 -36.30 6.69 9.09
C SER A 409 -36.73 7.86 9.93
N ALA A 410 -36.34 7.92 11.20
CA ALA A 410 -36.61 9.06 12.10
C ALA A 410 -35.97 10.37 11.61
N GLN A 411 -34.92 10.31 10.84
CA GLN A 411 -34.18 11.44 10.24
C GLN A 411 -34.68 11.79 8.83
N GLY A 412 -35.77 11.17 8.37
CA GLY A 412 -36.31 11.37 7.01
C GLY A 412 -35.64 10.53 5.94
N GLY A 413 -35.01 9.43 6.33
CA GLY A 413 -34.43 8.42 5.43
C GLY A 413 -35.18 7.09 5.51
N VAL A 414 -34.44 5.99 5.28
CA VAL A 414 -34.95 4.62 5.28
C VAL A 414 -34.04 3.74 6.14
N ASP A 415 -34.67 2.97 7.05
CA ASP A 415 -33.93 1.92 7.79
C ASP A 415 -33.94 0.63 6.99
N ILE A 416 -32.77 0.22 6.53
CA ILE A 416 -32.59 -1.05 5.82
C ILE A 416 -32.14 -2.11 6.82
N SER A 417 -32.87 -3.24 6.83
CA SER A 417 -32.52 -4.42 7.61
C SER A 417 -32.19 -5.57 6.66
N LYS A 418 -30.99 -6.12 6.73
CA LYS A 418 -30.55 -7.26 5.94
C LYS A 418 -31.08 -8.56 6.57
N PRO A 419 -31.63 -9.49 5.75
CA PRO A 419 -32.11 -10.78 6.26
C PRO A 419 -30.99 -11.60 6.92
N THR A 420 -31.33 -12.38 7.93
CA THR A 420 -30.44 -13.38 8.50
C THR A 420 -30.23 -14.54 7.52
N THR A 421 -29.15 -15.32 7.69
CA THR A 421 -28.87 -16.52 6.91
C THR A 421 -28.44 -17.66 7.83
N LEU A 422 -28.24 -18.84 7.26
CA LEU A 422 -27.71 -20.01 7.98
C LEU A 422 -26.36 -20.42 7.43
N ILE A 423 -25.53 -21.04 8.26
CA ILE A 423 -24.26 -21.62 7.82
C ILE A 423 -24.46 -22.60 6.65
N GLY A 424 -25.54 -23.37 6.66
CA GLY A 424 -25.85 -24.35 5.61
C GLY A 424 -26.44 -23.75 4.32
N THR A 425 -26.67 -22.43 4.27
CA THR A 425 -27.24 -21.75 3.09
C THR A 425 -26.37 -20.56 2.66
N PRO A 426 -25.09 -20.82 2.28
CA PRO A 426 -24.29 -19.74 1.70
C PRO A 426 -24.86 -19.29 0.36
N ASN A 427 -24.55 -18.08 -0.06
CA ASN A 427 -25.05 -17.50 -1.32
C ASN A 427 -26.58 -17.60 -1.46
N ASP A 428 -27.33 -17.30 -0.38
CA ASP A 428 -28.78 -17.44 -0.32
C ASP A 428 -29.55 -16.46 -1.24
N GLY A 429 -28.84 -15.55 -1.90
CA GLY A 429 -29.42 -14.56 -2.82
C GLY A 429 -30.22 -13.45 -2.11
N ALA A 430 -30.15 -13.36 -0.77
CA ALA A 430 -30.81 -12.29 -0.04
C ALA A 430 -30.39 -10.91 -0.55
N TRP A 431 -31.39 -10.06 -0.82
CA TRP A 431 -31.18 -8.75 -1.43
C TRP A 431 -31.96 -7.67 -0.70
N VAL A 432 -31.41 -6.47 -0.64
CA VAL A 432 -32.07 -5.27 -0.15
C VAL A 432 -31.82 -4.11 -1.12
N ASP A 433 -32.76 -3.17 -1.20
CA ASP A 433 -32.61 -2.00 -2.06
C ASP A 433 -31.73 -0.94 -1.39
N GLU A 434 -30.43 -1.06 -1.64
CA GLU A 434 -29.44 -0.10 -1.14
C GLU A 434 -29.60 1.30 -1.78
N SER A 435 -30.23 1.41 -2.97
CA SER A 435 -30.44 2.69 -3.66
C SER A 435 -31.50 3.57 -2.97
N SER A 436 -32.35 2.98 -2.16
CA SER A 436 -33.38 3.69 -1.38
C SER A 436 -32.81 4.55 -0.23
N ARG A 437 -31.53 4.39 0.12
CA ARG A 437 -30.90 5.16 1.19
C ARG A 437 -30.81 6.65 0.85
N VAL A 438 -31.26 7.49 1.76
CA VAL A 438 -31.06 8.93 1.69
C VAL A 438 -29.75 9.29 2.35
N LEU A 439 -28.78 9.71 1.55
CA LEU A 439 -27.45 10.10 2.03
C LEU A 439 -27.42 11.57 2.46
N ARG A 440 -26.52 11.88 3.39
CA ARG A 440 -26.15 13.22 3.80
C ARG A 440 -24.65 13.33 3.95
N VAL A 441 -24.10 14.51 3.84
CA VAL A 441 -22.72 14.78 4.26
C VAL A 441 -22.60 14.51 5.77
N ASN A 442 -21.61 13.72 6.15
CA ASN A 442 -21.28 13.39 7.53
C ASN A 442 -20.10 14.20 8.03
N ASN A 443 -19.08 14.32 7.21
CA ASN A 443 -17.95 15.21 7.48
C ASN A 443 -17.27 15.64 6.18
N GLN A 444 -16.56 16.75 6.26
CA GLN A 444 -15.67 17.25 5.23
C GLN A 444 -14.30 17.53 5.86
N TYR A 445 -13.25 17.25 5.11
CA TYR A 445 -11.88 17.52 5.52
C TYR A 445 -11.11 18.15 4.38
N THR A 446 -10.48 19.30 4.66
CA THR A 446 -9.55 19.96 3.74
C THR A 446 -8.21 20.07 4.42
N ALA A 447 -7.16 19.52 3.78
CA ALA A 447 -5.80 19.66 4.27
C ALA A 447 -4.91 20.31 3.24
N GLN A 448 -3.98 21.12 3.71
CA GLN A 448 -2.91 21.72 2.91
C GLN A 448 -1.59 21.49 3.63
N GLY A 449 -0.59 21.04 2.90
CA GLY A 449 0.72 20.82 3.46
C GLY A 449 1.83 21.23 2.50
N TRP A 450 2.95 21.66 3.04
CA TRP A 450 4.18 21.84 2.29
C TRP A 450 5.37 21.29 3.08
N GLY A 451 6.37 20.82 2.35
CA GLY A 451 7.62 20.34 2.91
C GLY A 451 8.82 20.86 2.15
N ALA A 452 9.92 21.06 2.87
CA ALA A 452 11.21 21.36 2.28
C ALA A 452 12.27 20.43 2.90
N TYR A 453 13.14 19.91 2.07
CA TYR A 453 14.13 18.91 2.52
C TYR A 453 15.45 19.04 1.80
N VAL A 454 16.49 18.59 2.50
CA VAL A 454 17.85 18.51 2.00
C VAL A 454 18.50 17.23 2.54
N GLN A 455 19.27 16.55 1.69
CA GLN A 455 20.11 15.41 2.07
C GLN A 455 21.43 15.49 1.33
N ASP A 456 22.51 15.16 2.01
CA ASP A 456 23.81 14.98 1.40
C ASP A 456 24.38 13.61 1.75
N THR A 457 25.01 12.99 0.77
CA THR A 457 25.81 11.78 0.93
C THR A 457 27.25 12.11 0.56
N ALA A 458 28.07 12.42 1.57
CA ALA A 458 29.45 12.81 1.41
C ALA A 458 30.37 11.60 1.48
N GLN A 459 31.23 11.38 0.49
CA GLN A 459 32.29 10.39 0.49
C GLN A 459 33.51 10.92 1.22
N ILE A 460 33.63 10.60 2.52
CA ILE A 460 34.70 11.11 3.39
C ILE A 460 36.01 10.34 3.29
N ALA A 461 35.96 9.12 2.73
CA ALA A 461 37.12 8.27 2.44
C ALA A 461 36.79 7.28 1.31
N PRO A 462 37.74 6.57 0.68
CA PRO A 462 37.48 5.69 -0.45
C PRO A 462 36.38 4.65 -0.22
N ALA A 463 36.25 4.12 1.01
CA ALA A 463 35.22 3.12 1.36
C ALA A 463 34.12 3.68 2.27
N TRP A 464 34.15 4.95 2.65
CA TRP A 464 33.25 5.51 3.67
C TRP A 464 32.43 6.67 3.12
N LYS A 465 31.11 6.59 3.31
CA LYS A 465 30.18 7.68 3.06
C LYS A 465 29.39 8.01 4.32
N VAL A 466 29.10 9.27 4.49
CA VAL A 466 28.19 9.77 5.56
C VAL A 466 26.96 10.36 4.89
N VAL A 467 25.80 10.00 5.39
CA VAL A 467 24.51 10.52 4.93
C VAL A 467 23.92 11.37 6.03
N ALA A 468 23.51 12.58 5.71
CA ALA A 468 22.77 13.47 6.60
C ALA A 468 21.62 14.11 5.83
N GLY A 469 20.42 14.07 6.40
CA GLY A 469 19.23 14.65 5.79
C GLY A 469 18.33 15.29 6.84
N LEU A 470 17.65 16.34 6.44
CA LEU A 470 16.69 17.08 7.25
C LEU A 470 15.52 17.54 6.39
N ARG A 471 14.32 17.35 6.93
CA ARG A 471 13.10 17.85 6.33
C ARG A 471 12.29 18.64 7.36
N TYR A 472 11.66 19.70 6.89
CA TYR A 472 10.64 20.44 7.61
C TYR A 472 9.30 20.29 6.91
N ASP A 473 8.26 20.01 7.64
CA ASP A 473 6.88 19.91 7.18
C ASP A 473 6.01 20.90 7.94
N ASN A 474 5.06 21.51 7.24
CA ASN A 474 3.95 22.25 7.82
C ASN A 474 2.65 21.74 7.20
N LEU A 475 1.66 21.45 8.03
CA LEU A 475 0.36 20.95 7.64
C LEU A 475 -0.73 21.69 8.40
N THR A 476 -1.76 22.12 7.66
CA THR A 476 -3.04 22.59 8.23
C THR A 476 -4.16 21.67 7.76
N GLY A 477 -5.11 21.40 8.64
CA GLY A 477 -6.29 20.59 8.33
C GLY A 477 -7.53 21.21 8.94
N ASP A 478 -8.53 21.48 8.13
CA ASP A 478 -9.86 21.95 8.53
C ASP A 478 -10.84 20.78 8.41
N TYR A 479 -11.61 20.55 9.45
CA TYR A 479 -12.55 19.44 9.53
C TYR A 479 -13.91 19.94 10.01
N ASP A 480 -14.93 19.72 9.18
CA ASP A 480 -16.33 19.99 9.51
C ASP A 480 -17.06 18.68 9.75
N SER A 481 -17.65 18.55 10.94
CA SER A 481 -18.50 17.42 11.33
C SER A 481 -19.95 17.84 11.33
N PHE A 482 -20.82 17.07 10.65
CA PHE A 482 -22.23 17.35 10.53
C PHE A 482 -23.03 16.28 11.25
N SER A 483 -23.90 16.69 12.16
CA SER A 483 -24.80 15.81 12.91
C SER A 483 -26.29 16.20 12.75
N LEU A 484 -27.15 15.17 12.85
CA LEU A 484 -28.58 15.32 12.91
C LEU A 484 -29.08 14.92 14.31
N PRO A 485 -30.21 15.46 14.79
CA PRO A 485 -30.84 14.90 15.94
C PRO A 485 -31.12 13.40 15.78
N GLN A 486 -30.92 12.63 16.84
CA GLN A 486 -30.99 11.16 16.75
C GLN A 486 -32.34 10.64 16.26
N ASN A 487 -33.43 11.27 16.68
CA ASN A 487 -34.79 10.82 16.43
C ASN A 487 -35.67 11.87 15.71
N ALA A 488 -35.11 12.77 14.94
CA ALA A 488 -35.81 13.79 14.22
C ALA A 488 -35.13 14.20 12.91
N ALA A 489 -35.93 14.66 11.95
CA ALA A 489 -35.43 15.19 10.67
C ALA A 489 -34.93 16.64 10.76
N GLY A 490 -34.47 17.07 11.92
CA GLY A 490 -34.06 18.46 12.18
C GLY A 490 -32.92 18.96 11.27
N PRO A 491 -32.56 20.25 11.35
CA PRO A 491 -31.45 20.78 10.58
C PRO A 491 -30.12 20.12 10.96
N LEU A 492 -29.19 20.06 10.01
CA LEU A 492 -27.81 19.68 10.28
C LEU A 492 -27.20 20.73 11.24
N SER A 493 -26.54 20.25 12.29
CA SER A 493 -25.63 21.05 13.09
C SER A 493 -24.19 20.77 12.62
N ALA A 494 -23.39 21.81 12.52
CA ALA A 494 -21.99 21.71 12.12
C ALA A 494 -21.07 22.07 13.30
N GLU A 495 -19.98 21.30 13.46
CA GLU A 495 -18.89 21.63 14.35
C GLU A 495 -17.61 21.64 13.51
N SER A 496 -16.81 22.71 13.67
CA SER A 496 -15.59 22.90 12.89
C SER A 496 -14.37 22.81 13.78
N TYR A 497 -13.33 22.13 13.29
CA TYR A 497 -12.07 21.94 13.99
C TYR A 497 -10.92 22.26 13.04
N ARG A 498 -9.84 22.87 13.57
CA ARG A 498 -8.63 23.19 12.80
C ARG A 498 -7.40 22.68 13.50
N MET A 499 -6.59 21.94 12.76
CA MET A 499 -5.31 21.40 13.19
C MET A 499 -4.18 22.11 12.46
N GLU A 500 -3.11 22.46 13.20
CA GLU A 500 -1.85 22.97 12.63
C GLU A 500 -0.69 22.17 13.19
N VAL A 501 0.16 21.64 12.30
CA VAL A 501 1.31 20.81 12.68
C VAL A 501 2.55 21.29 11.92
N SER A 502 3.64 21.49 12.66
CA SER A 502 4.97 21.76 12.10
C SER A 502 5.98 20.81 12.72
N GLU A 503 6.72 20.07 11.88
CA GLU A 503 7.65 19.05 12.37
C GLU A 503 8.93 18.97 11.56
N TRP A 504 10.02 18.58 12.29
CA TRP A 504 11.30 18.27 11.69
C TRP A 504 11.53 16.76 11.65
N SER A 505 12.06 16.28 10.53
CA SER A 505 12.39 14.86 10.33
C SER A 505 13.87 14.70 9.99
N PRO A 506 14.75 14.53 10.98
CA PRO A 506 16.16 14.27 10.74
C PRO A 506 16.42 12.81 10.36
N ARG A 507 17.47 12.60 9.55
CA ARG A 507 18.04 11.30 9.21
C ARG A 507 19.55 11.40 9.17
N ALA A 508 20.24 10.38 9.67
CA ALA A 508 21.68 10.24 9.55
C ALA A 508 22.05 8.78 9.27
N GLY A 509 23.17 8.58 8.59
CA GLY A 509 23.67 7.24 8.30
C GLY A 509 25.13 7.24 7.91
N VAL A 510 25.73 6.06 8.00
CA VAL A 510 27.09 5.79 7.55
C VAL A 510 27.06 4.56 6.64
N LEU A 511 27.78 4.63 5.54
CA LEU A 511 28.00 3.52 4.62
C LEU A 511 29.47 3.15 4.61
N PHE A 512 29.76 1.87 4.77
CA PHE A 512 31.07 1.29 4.57
C PHE A 512 31.06 0.36 3.38
N GLN A 513 31.75 0.73 2.30
CA GLN A 513 31.72 0.08 1.00
C GLN A 513 33.15 -0.31 0.55
N PRO A 514 33.74 -1.36 1.17
CA PRO A 514 35.12 -1.76 0.88
C PRO A 514 35.33 -2.27 -0.53
N THR A 515 34.27 -2.83 -1.15
CA THR A 515 34.28 -3.31 -2.53
C THR A 515 32.99 -2.92 -3.28
N PRO A 516 32.96 -2.98 -4.62
CA PRO A 516 31.75 -2.75 -5.39
C PRO A 516 30.61 -3.73 -5.07
N GLN A 517 30.88 -4.89 -4.50
CA GLN A 517 29.90 -5.93 -4.15
C GLN A 517 29.38 -5.83 -2.71
N GLN A 518 30.00 -5.01 -1.86
CA GLN A 518 29.71 -4.97 -0.44
C GLN A 518 29.34 -3.56 -0.02
N SER A 519 28.24 -3.43 0.71
CA SER A 519 27.83 -2.19 1.34
C SER A 519 27.24 -2.49 2.71
N TYR A 520 27.89 -2.00 3.75
CA TYR A 520 27.41 -2.08 5.13
C TYR A 520 26.89 -0.70 5.53
N HIS A 521 25.80 -0.66 6.30
CA HIS A 521 25.24 0.61 6.73
C HIS A 521 24.83 0.59 8.19
N PHE A 522 24.93 1.74 8.81
CA PHE A 522 24.25 2.10 10.04
C PHE A 522 23.39 3.33 9.76
N SER A 523 22.16 3.36 10.25
CA SER A 523 21.30 4.53 10.12
C SER A 523 20.41 4.75 11.33
N ILE A 524 20.07 6.02 11.52
CA ILE A 524 19.06 6.49 12.46
C ILE A 524 18.18 7.51 11.77
N GLY A 525 16.87 7.38 11.91
CA GLY A 525 15.90 8.31 11.33
C GLY A 525 14.68 8.44 12.22
N GLN A 526 14.00 9.56 12.08
CA GLN A 526 12.73 9.85 12.76
C GLN A 526 11.59 9.94 11.75
N SER A 527 10.38 9.63 12.20
CA SER A 527 9.14 9.91 11.50
C SER A 527 8.12 10.47 12.46
N PHE A 528 7.14 11.17 11.91
CA PHE A 528 6.00 11.68 12.65
C PHE A 528 4.70 11.35 11.92
N ASN A 529 3.61 11.24 12.69
CA ASN A 529 2.28 11.11 12.15
C ASN A 529 1.35 12.10 12.83
N THR A 530 0.51 12.76 12.05
CA THR A 530 -0.43 13.78 12.57
C THR A 530 -1.50 13.13 13.43
N SER A 531 -1.94 13.82 14.48
CA SER A 531 -2.97 13.33 15.39
C SER A 531 -4.37 13.34 14.77
N GLY A 532 -4.63 14.27 13.85
CA GLY A 532 -5.81 14.30 13.01
C GLY A 532 -5.44 13.90 11.62
N ASP A 533 -5.94 12.80 11.16
CA ASP A 533 -5.95 12.47 9.75
C ASP A 533 -7.34 12.81 9.17
N ALA A 534 -7.49 12.64 7.87
CA ALA A 534 -8.74 12.88 7.16
C ALA A 534 -9.97 12.12 7.71
N TYR A 535 -9.77 11.31 8.76
CA TYR A 535 -10.80 10.37 9.21
C TYR A 535 -11.39 10.68 10.58
N SER A 536 -10.73 11.49 11.43
CA SER A 536 -11.10 11.53 12.85
C SER A 536 -10.67 12.78 13.62
N LEU A 537 -10.72 13.96 13.02
CA LEU A 537 -10.49 15.18 13.79
C LEU A 537 -11.73 15.52 14.62
N GLY A 538 -11.55 15.91 15.87
CA GLY A 538 -12.63 16.29 16.78
C GLY A 538 -12.11 17.04 17.99
N ALA A 539 -13.00 17.49 18.86
CA ALA A 539 -12.67 18.25 20.06
C ALA A 539 -11.66 17.53 20.99
N SER A 540 -11.65 16.18 20.96
CA SER A 540 -10.78 15.39 21.81
C SER A 540 -9.33 15.26 21.30
N ASN A 541 -9.05 15.56 20.03
CA ASN A 541 -7.75 15.30 19.41
C ASN A 541 -7.20 16.44 18.55
N VAL A 542 -7.96 17.52 18.35
CA VAL A 542 -7.55 18.65 17.48
C VAL A 542 -6.23 19.28 17.92
N ASP A 543 -6.01 19.42 19.22
CA ASP A 543 -4.81 20.00 19.82
C ASP A 543 -3.74 18.95 20.20
N THR A 544 -3.94 17.69 19.79
CA THR A 544 -3.02 16.62 20.16
C THR A 544 -1.75 16.66 19.29
N PRO A 545 -0.56 16.76 19.85
CA PRO A 545 0.69 16.75 19.11
C PRO A 545 0.87 15.47 18.28
N PRO A 546 1.72 15.49 17.24
CA PRO A 546 1.99 14.33 16.42
C PRO A 546 2.60 13.16 17.22
N GLU A 547 2.20 11.94 16.81
CA GLU A 547 2.95 10.75 17.19
C GLU A 547 4.34 10.77 16.55
N LYS A 548 5.33 10.25 17.25
CA LYS A 548 6.72 10.22 16.76
C LYS A 548 7.27 8.82 16.75
N SER A 549 8.24 8.59 15.88
CA SER A 549 8.96 7.32 15.85
C SER A 549 10.43 7.50 15.56
N ARG A 550 11.21 6.52 15.98
CA ARG A 550 12.63 6.41 15.69
C ARG A 550 12.97 5.02 15.21
N ASN A 551 13.69 4.94 14.12
CA ASN A 551 14.25 3.71 13.59
C ASN A 551 15.78 3.75 13.70
N ILE A 552 16.37 2.66 14.18
CA ILE A 552 17.82 2.42 14.20
C ILE A 552 18.03 1.12 13.44
N GLU A 553 18.95 1.12 12.48
CA GLU A 553 19.20 -0.03 11.64
C GLU A 553 20.69 -0.20 11.36
N LEU A 554 21.15 -1.45 11.45
CA LEU A 554 22.47 -1.90 11.00
C LEU A 554 22.26 -2.98 9.94
N GLY A 555 22.82 -2.81 8.75
CA GLY A 555 22.58 -3.74 7.67
C GLY A 555 23.76 -3.94 6.73
N ALA A 556 23.61 -4.92 5.85
CA ALA A 556 24.55 -5.26 4.80
C ALA A 556 23.81 -5.55 3.50
N LYS A 557 24.37 -5.08 2.39
CA LYS A 557 23.93 -5.37 1.02
C LYS A 557 25.10 -5.99 0.28
N LEU A 558 24.93 -7.24 -0.12
CA LEU A 558 25.98 -8.08 -0.66
C LEU A 558 25.56 -8.56 -2.05
N ASP A 559 26.37 -8.30 -3.05
CA ASP A 559 26.20 -8.79 -4.42
C ASP A 559 27.17 -9.93 -4.70
N SER A 560 26.75 -10.91 -5.49
CA SER A 560 27.66 -11.91 -6.05
C SER A 560 28.72 -11.25 -6.96
N ALA A 561 29.83 -11.95 -7.20
CA ALA A 561 30.92 -11.42 -8.01
C ALA A 561 30.47 -11.05 -9.44
N ASP A 562 29.54 -11.80 -10.01
CA ASP A 562 28.92 -11.56 -11.32
C ASP A 562 27.73 -10.59 -11.28
N LYS A 563 27.40 -10.04 -10.09
CA LYS A 563 26.28 -9.13 -9.84
C LYS A 563 24.90 -9.67 -10.24
N ARG A 564 24.74 -10.99 -10.36
CA ARG A 564 23.45 -11.60 -10.72
C ARG A 564 22.57 -11.94 -9.52
N PHE A 565 23.18 -12.03 -8.34
CA PHE A 565 22.48 -12.34 -7.09
C PHE A 565 22.82 -11.33 -6.02
N SER A 566 21.82 -10.91 -5.26
CA SER A 566 21.95 -9.95 -4.15
C SER A 566 21.34 -10.52 -2.88
N THR A 567 22.03 -10.32 -1.75
CA THR A 567 21.50 -10.57 -0.41
C THR A 567 21.51 -9.27 0.39
N ARG A 568 20.44 -8.99 1.08
CA ARG A 568 20.29 -7.83 1.97
C ARG A 568 19.93 -8.35 3.36
N LEU A 569 20.63 -7.86 4.35
CA LEU A 569 20.52 -8.26 5.75
C LEU A 569 20.35 -7.00 6.59
N ALA A 570 19.46 -7.00 7.57
CA ALA A 570 19.40 -5.92 8.54
C ALA A 570 18.97 -6.41 9.91
N VAL A 571 19.54 -5.78 10.93
CA VAL A 571 19.06 -5.80 12.32
C VAL A 571 18.56 -4.42 12.63
N PHE A 572 17.37 -4.32 13.20
CA PHE A 572 16.73 -3.04 13.42
C PHE A 572 16.00 -2.97 14.76
N ARG A 573 15.78 -1.75 15.21
CA ARG A 573 14.82 -1.40 16.26
C ARG A 573 14.02 -0.20 15.83
N SER A 574 12.69 -0.35 15.77
CA SER A 574 11.73 0.72 15.50
C SER A 574 10.92 0.96 16.78
N THR A 575 10.89 2.20 17.26
CA THR A 575 10.15 2.61 18.45
C THR A 575 9.16 3.71 18.06
N LYS A 576 7.90 3.54 18.43
CA LYS A 576 6.84 4.55 18.32
C LYS A 576 6.53 5.08 19.71
N TYR A 577 6.60 6.37 19.89
CA TYR A 577 6.30 7.07 21.13
C TYR A 577 5.28 8.18 20.91
N ASN A 578 4.69 8.64 22.00
CA ASN A 578 3.56 9.54 21.96
C ASN A 578 2.42 8.91 21.15
N GLU A 579 2.25 7.59 21.27
CA GLU A 579 1.13 6.91 20.61
C GLU A 579 -0.18 7.34 21.26
N ARG A 580 -1.15 7.62 20.41
CA ARG A 580 -2.47 8.07 20.83
C ARG A 580 -3.23 6.96 21.55
N ASN A 581 -3.70 7.27 22.75
CA ASN A 581 -4.57 6.42 23.53
C ASN A 581 -5.78 7.26 23.98
N THR A 582 -6.95 6.66 24.02
CA THR A 582 -8.11 7.27 24.64
C THR A 582 -8.02 7.06 26.15
N ASP A 583 -8.14 8.14 26.93
CA ASP A 583 -8.26 8.04 28.39
C ASP A 583 -9.58 7.33 28.73
N PRO A 584 -9.57 6.22 29.47
CA PRO A 584 -10.79 5.47 29.76
C PRO A 584 -11.76 6.21 30.71
N ASP A 585 -11.27 7.14 31.52
CA ASP A 585 -12.05 7.92 32.48
C ASP A 585 -12.48 9.30 31.93
N ARG A 586 -11.90 9.73 30.80
CA ARG A 586 -12.18 11.03 30.17
C ARG A 586 -12.22 10.87 28.66
N PRO A 587 -13.14 11.53 27.92
CA PRO A 587 -13.17 11.50 26.47
C PRO A 587 -12.05 12.37 25.85
N VAL A 588 -10.80 12.13 26.28
CA VAL A 588 -9.62 12.87 25.85
C VAL A 588 -8.59 11.90 25.30
N VAL A 589 -8.00 12.24 24.15
CA VAL A 589 -6.86 11.52 23.60
C VAL A 589 -5.61 11.95 24.35
N THR A 590 -4.85 10.98 24.83
CA THR A 590 -3.56 11.19 25.47
C THR A 590 -2.43 10.59 24.65
N LEU A 591 -1.24 11.18 24.69
CA LEU A 591 -0.02 10.67 24.06
C LEU A 591 0.78 9.79 25.03
N SER A 592 0.12 8.82 25.64
CA SER A 592 0.71 7.99 26.70
C SER A 592 1.32 6.69 26.20
N GLY A 593 1.05 6.30 24.94
CA GLY A 593 1.47 5.02 24.40
C GLY A 593 2.92 5.01 23.92
N GLU A 594 3.56 3.86 24.10
CA GLU A 594 4.87 3.56 23.53
C GLU A 594 4.95 2.08 23.19
N ARG A 595 5.47 1.76 22.02
CA ARG A 595 5.76 0.38 21.60
C ARG A 595 7.03 0.32 20.79
N HIS A 596 7.68 -0.82 20.82
CA HIS A 596 8.84 -1.07 19.96
C HIS A 596 8.82 -2.48 19.36
N VAL A 597 9.48 -2.60 18.24
CA VAL A 597 9.84 -3.88 17.61
C VAL A 597 11.32 -3.87 17.32
N ALA A 598 11.96 -5.03 17.50
CA ALA A 598 13.34 -5.24 17.09
C ALA A 598 13.46 -6.63 16.47
N GLY A 599 14.21 -6.73 15.38
CA GLY A 599 14.29 -7.96 14.64
C GLY A 599 15.42 -8.01 13.64
N PHE A 600 15.43 -9.12 12.93
CA PHE A 600 16.33 -9.42 11.83
C PHE A 600 15.53 -9.66 10.57
N GLU A 601 16.02 -9.16 9.46
CA GLU A 601 15.44 -9.41 8.16
C GLU A 601 16.49 -9.77 7.11
N VAL A 602 16.05 -10.57 6.14
CA VAL A 602 16.85 -11.02 5.03
C VAL A 602 16.02 -11.00 3.76
N ASP A 603 16.54 -10.37 2.71
CA ASP A 603 16.05 -10.50 1.35
C ASP A 603 17.16 -11.09 0.47
N ALA A 604 16.82 -12.05 -0.37
CA ALA A 604 17.72 -12.69 -1.30
C ALA A 604 17.08 -12.76 -2.68
N VAL A 605 17.73 -12.22 -3.71
CA VAL A 605 17.10 -12.08 -5.03
C VAL A 605 18.12 -12.18 -6.17
N GLY A 606 17.73 -12.88 -7.23
CA GLY A 606 18.49 -12.94 -8.48
C GLY A 606 18.75 -14.36 -8.97
N ARG A 607 19.77 -14.50 -9.80
CA ARG A 607 20.15 -15.76 -10.44
C ARG A 607 21.28 -16.45 -9.68
N LEU A 608 20.98 -17.64 -9.15
CA LEU A 608 21.99 -18.53 -8.56
C LEU A 608 22.84 -19.22 -9.65
N THR A 609 22.21 -19.56 -10.76
CA THR A 609 22.87 -20.07 -11.96
C THR A 609 22.23 -19.43 -13.20
N SER A 610 22.73 -19.72 -14.41
CA SER A 610 22.10 -19.24 -15.65
C SER A 610 20.67 -19.73 -15.85
N LYS A 611 20.23 -20.77 -15.13
CA LYS A 611 18.91 -21.40 -15.25
C LYS A 611 18.06 -21.27 -13.99
N TRP A 612 18.62 -20.85 -12.87
CA TRP A 612 17.95 -20.90 -11.57
C TRP A 612 17.85 -19.50 -10.97
N GLU A 613 16.63 -19.02 -10.81
CA GLU A 613 16.30 -17.74 -10.18
C GLU A 613 15.60 -17.96 -8.84
N VAL A 614 15.88 -17.07 -7.88
CA VAL A 614 15.28 -17.09 -6.54
C VAL A 614 14.92 -15.67 -6.13
N PHE A 615 13.77 -15.54 -5.50
CA PHE A 615 13.37 -14.41 -4.69
C PHE A 615 12.96 -14.92 -3.31
N GLY A 616 13.52 -14.36 -2.24
CA GLY A 616 13.18 -14.74 -0.87
C GLY A 616 13.19 -13.52 0.03
N SER A 617 12.23 -13.47 0.94
CA SER A 617 12.13 -12.44 1.98
C SER A 617 11.74 -13.11 3.28
N TYR A 618 12.48 -12.85 4.36
CA TYR A 618 12.22 -13.41 5.67
C TYR A 618 12.44 -12.36 6.75
N MET A 619 11.57 -12.37 7.76
CA MET A 619 11.67 -11.51 8.93
C MET A 619 11.44 -12.32 10.21
N TRP A 620 12.31 -12.10 11.19
CA TRP A 620 12.18 -12.58 12.55
C TRP A 620 12.11 -11.40 13.51
N LEU A 621 11.03 -11.31 14.27
CA LEU A 621 10.75 -10.29 15.25
C LEU A 621 10.77 -10.90 16.67
N PRO A 622 11.93 -11.23 17.24
CA PRO A 622 12.00 -11.81 18.59
C PRO A 622 11.49 -10.85 19.65
N VAL A 623 11.64 -9.55 19.42
CA VAL A 623 11.18 -8.50 20.32
C VAL A 623 10.11 -7.68 19.62
N ALA A 624 8.90 -7.73 20.14
CA ALA A 624 7.81 -6.85 19.78
C ALA A 624 6.99 -6.63 21.06
N ARG A 625 6.92 -5.40 21.54
CA ARG A 625 6.38 -5.13 22.88
C ARG A 625 5.64 -3.80 22.90
N VAL A 626 4.52 -3.79 23.60
CA VAL A 626 3.85 -2.59 24.10
C VAL A 626 4.56 -2.19 25.38
N ASP A 627 5.22 -1.06 25.41
CA ASP A 627 5.97 -0.57 26.59
C ASP A 627 5.05 0.22 27.50
N ARG A 628 4.19 1.06 26.93
CA ARG A 628 3.16 1.83 27.62
C ARG A 628 1.86 1.80 26.81
N ALA A 629 0.75 1.65 27.52
CA ALA A 629 -0.60 1.68 26.96
C ALA A 629 -1.48 2.65 27.76
N ALA A 630 -2.70 2.89 27.30
CA ALA A 630 -3.68 3.65 28.08
C ALA A 630 -3.89 2.98 29.45
N PRO A 631 -3.99 3.75 30.54
CA PRO A 631 -4.28 3.18 31.86
C PRO A 631 -5.67 2.52 31.84
N CYS A 632 -5.85 1.53 32.70
CA CYS A 632 -7.16 0.97 32.93
C CYS A 632 -8.05 1.98 33.68
N PRO A 633 -9.39 1.96 33.48
CA PRO A 633 -10.30 2.81 34.27
C PRO A 633 -10.07 2.63 35.76
N SER A 634 -10.18 3.71 36.50
CA SER A 634 -10.05 3.71 37.97
C SER A 634 -11.15 2.88 38.66
N THR A 635 -12.28 2.66 37.98
CA THR A 635 -13.42 1.88 38.46
C THR A 635 -13.84 0.86 37.41
N GLY A 636 -13.71 -0.44 37.72
CA GLY A 636 -14.12 -1.52 36.83
C GLY A 636 -12.95 -2.36 36.30
N GLN A 637 -13.28 -3.44 35.60
CA GLN A 637 -12.26 -4.21 34.86
C GLN A 637 -11.79 -3.39 33.67
N CYS A 638 -10.51 -3.48 33.33
CA CYS A 638 -10.03 -3.00 32.05
C CYS A 638 -10.96 -3.53 30.96
N ALA A 639 -11.79 -2.65 30.40
CA ALA A 639 -12.66 -3.06 29.33
C ALA A 639 -11.77 -3.62 28.22
N GLN A 640 -11.93 -4.91 27.95
CA GLN A 640 -11.39 -5.51 26.75
C GLN A 640 -11.95 -4.69 25.59
N GLY A 641 -11.20 -3.75 25.07
CA GLY A 641 -11.72 -3.03 23.94
C GLY A 641 -11.29 -1.60 23.71
N ALA A 642 -10.98 -0.80 24.71
CA ALA A 642 -10.59 0.58 24.40
C ALA A 642 -9.17 0.67 23.80
N ALA A 643 -8.22 -0.14 24.26
CA ALA A 643 -6.90 -0.25 23.67
C ALA A 643 -6.47 -1.71 23.43
N GLY A 644 -7.07 -2.69 24.12
CA GLY A 644 -6.85 -4.14 23.90
C GLY A 644 -5.44 -4.66 24.10
N GLU A 645 -4.46 -3.80 24.27
CA GLU A 645 -3.06 -4.14 24.44
C GLU A 645 -2.58 -3.62 25.78
N ARG A 646 -1.88 -4.45 26.52
CA ARG A 646 -1.33 -4.13 27.86
C ARG A 646 0.19 -3.97 27.77
N PRO A 647 0.82 -3.20 28.67
CA PRO A 647 2.26 -3.18 28.80
C PRO A 647 2.81 -4.60 28.95
N GLY A 648 3.76 -4.96 28.10
CA GLY A 648 4.34 -6.31 28.04
C GLY A 648 3.80 -7.17 26.90
N ASP A 649 2.62 -6.90 26.36
CA ASP A 649 2.04 -7.66 25.28
C ASP A 649 2.82 -7.47 23.96
N ARG A 650 2.74 -8.49 23.09
CA ARG A 650 3.14 -8.37 21.68
C ARG A 650 2.07 -7.57 20.94
N PRO A 651 2.43 -6.52 20.19
CA PRO A 651 1.48 -5.77 19.38
C PRO A 651 0.70 -6.67 18.42
N SER A 652 -0.57 -6.36 18.24
CA SER A 652 -1.46 -7.07 17.30
C SER A 652 -0.89 -7.06 15.89
N LEU A 653 -1.26 -8.07 15.09
CA LEU A 653 -0.85 -8.20 13.67
C LEU A 653 0.69 -8.19 13.50
N THR A 654 1.43 -8.64 14.51
CA THR A 654 2.89 -8.65 14.52
C THR A 654 3.39 -10.08 14.76
N PRO A 655 3.37 -10.95 13.74
CA PRO A 655 3.87 -12.33 13.87
C PRO A 655 5.37 -12.32 14.17
N GLU A 656 5.83 -13.31 14.94
CA GLU A 656 7.25 -13.43 15.25
C GLU A 656 8.08 -13.79 14.02
N HIS A 657 7.53 -14.64 13.16
CA HIS A 657 8.16 -15.08 11.92
C HIS A 657 7.23 -14.84 10.74
N SER A 658 7.77 -14.33 9.66
CA SER A 658 7.10 -14.25 8.36
C SER A 658 8.10 -14.40 7.23
N GLY A 659 7.66 -14.96 6.12
CA GLY A 659 8.56 -15.10 4.98
C GLY A 659 7.87 -15.61 3.73
N THR A 660 8.54 -15.42 2.63
CA THR A 660 8.17 -15.93 1.31
C THR A 660 9.42 -16.37 0.55
N VAL A 661 9.28 -17.41 -0.21
CA VAL A 661 10.30 -17.86 -1.17
C VAL A 661 9.60 -18.15 -2.48
N TRP A 662 10.13 -17.64 -3.56
CA TRP A 662 9.75 -17.97 -4.93
C TRP A 662 10.98 -18.37 -5.70
N THR A 663 10.92 -19.46 -6.44
CA THR A 663 12.04 -19.93 -7.25
C THR A 663 11.55 -20.44 -8.59
N THR A 664 12.35 -20.19 -9.64
CA THR A 664 12.09 -20.69 -10.99
C THR A 664 13.33 -21.37 -11.55
N TYR A 665 13.10 -22.43 -12.32
CA TYR A 665 14.15 -23.18 -12.98
C TYR A 665 13.84 -23.39 -14.47
N GLN A 666 14.77 -23.00 -15.33
CA GLN A 666 14.68 -23.20 -16.78
C GLN A 666 15.14 -24.60 -17.14
N PHE A 667 14.19 -25.55 -17.26
CA PHE A 667 14.51 -26.95 -17.59
C PHE A 667 15.01 -27.12 -19.01
N THR A 668 14.31 -26.54 -19.98
CA THR A 668 14.69 -26.47 -21.38
C THR A 668 14.61 -25.01 -21.86
N PRO A 669 15.13 -24.66 -23.04
CA PRO A 669 14.94 -23.30 -23.56
C PRO A 669 13.47 -22.83 -23.61
N ARG A 670 12.52 -23.77 -23.65
CA ARG A 670 11.08 -23.48 -23.76
C ARG A 670 10.29 -23.71 -22.47
N LEU A 671 10.74 -24.59 -21.58
CA LEU A 671 10.02 -24.97 -20.37
C LEU A 671 10.70 -24.39 -19.13
N ARG A 672 9.97 -23.54 -18.41
CA ARG A 672 10.35 -23.00 -17.10
C ARG A 672 9.33 -23.45 -16.06
N LEU A 673 9.78 -23.92 -14.90
CA LEU A 673 8.95 -24.31 -13.77
C LEU A 673 9.25 -23.40 -12.59
N GLY A 674 8.23 -23.10 -11.81
CA GLY A 674 8.31 -22.29 -10.60
C GLY A 674 7.62 -22.94 -9.42
N ALA A 675 8.13 -22.62 -8.23
CA ALA A 675 7.51 -23.03 -6.95
C ALA A 675 7.72 -21.95 -5.91
N GLY A 676 6.74 -21.79 -5.02
CA GLY A 676 6.78 -20.82 -3.94
C GLY A 676 6.21 -21.35 -2.64
N LEU A 677 6.66 -20.74 -1.55
CA LEU A 677 6.13 -20.93 -0.21
C LEU A 677 5.88 -19.57 0.42
N ASN A 678 4.73 -19.42 1.07
CA ASN A 678 4.42 -18.25 1.90
C ASN A 678 4.16 -18.74 3.32
N PHE A 679 4.84 -18.14 4.29
CA PHE A 679 4.75 -18.49 5.71
C PHE A 679 4.41 -17.27 6.55
N ARG A 680 3.50 -17.47 7.51
CA ARG A 680 3.20 -16.47 8.54
C ARG A 680 2.99 -17.16 9.89
N GLY A 681 3.69 -16.67 10.91
CA GLY A 681 3.56 -17.13 12.28
C GLY A 681 2.21 -16.77 12.89
N LYS A 682 1.92 -17.34 14.06
CA LYS A 682 0.73 -16.96 14.83
C LYS A 682 0.72 -15.47 15.16
N GLN A 683 -0.46 -14.88 15.20
CA GLN A 683 -0.65 -13.46 15.49
C GLN A 683 -2.01 -13.19 16.14
N SER A 684 -2.12 -12.13 16.91
CA SER A 684 -3.39 -11.69 17.49
C SER A 684 -4.06 -10.69 16.57
N PRO A 685 -5.38 -10.75 16.37
CA PRO A 685 -6.16 -9.60 15.92
C PRO A 685 -6.02 -8.43 16.89
N THR A 686 -6.44 -7.23 16.47
CA THR A 686 -6.46 -6.07 17.35
C THR A 686 -7.46 -6.26 18.50
N ARG A 687 -7.15 -5.74 19.69
CA ARG A 687 -8.06 -5.70 20.85
C ARG A 687 -8.51 -7.05 21.39
N VAL A 688 -7.72 -8.11 21.23
CA VAL A 688 -8.01 -9.45 21.77
C VAL A 688 -6.75 -10.12 22.29
N GLU A 689 -6.89 -11.03 23.26
CA GLU A 689 -5.77 -11.75 23.86
C GLU A 689 -5.45 -13.09 23.17
N TRP A 690 -6.42 -13.65 22.43
CA TRP A 690 -6.23 -14.92 21.71
C TRP A 690 -5.49 -14.72 20.37
N THR A 691 -4.95 -15.80 19.84
CA THR A 691 -4.14 -15.80 18.62
C THR A 691 -4.77 -16.65 17.52
N VAL A 692 -4.58 -16.20 16.27
CA VAL A 692 -4.87 -16.97 15.07
C VAL A 692 -3.66 -17.88 14.76
N PRO A 693 -3.87 -19.16 14.35
CA PRO A 693 -2.80 -20.08 14.06
C PRO A 693 -1.90 -19.62 12.90
N SER A 694 -0.66 -20.08 12.92
CA SER A 694 0.27 -19.92 11.81
C SER A 694 -0.19 -20.71 10.58
N TYR A 695 0.28 -20.29 9.40
CA TYR A 695 0.02 -21.01 8.17
C TYR A 695 1.22 -21.04 7.24
N VAL A 696 1.22 -22.03 6.36
CA VAL A 696 2.10 -22.12 5.19
C VAL A 696 1.20 -22.43 4.00
N THR A 697 1.39 -21.69 2.91
CA THR A 697 0.81 -22.00 1.60
C THR A 697 1.92 -22.24 0.59
N ALA A 698 1.63 -23.09 -0.38
CA ALA A 698 2.57 -23.42 -1.45
C ALA A 698 1.92 -23.16 -2.81
N ASP A 699 2.72 -22.66 -3.75
CA ASP A 699 2.29 -22.29 -5.10
C ASP A 699 3.21 -22.94 -6.14
N LEU A 700 2.66 -23.27 -7.31
CA LEU A 700 3.40 -23.83 -8.43
C LEU A 700 3.15 -23.02 -9.71
N MET A 701 4.11 -23.04 -10.62
CA MET A 701 4.00 -22.44 -11.94
C MET A 701 4.67 -23.31 -12.99
N ALA A 702 4.07 -23.38 -14.18
CA ALA A 702 4.67 -23.95 -15.36
C ALA A 702 4.49 -22.98 -16.53
N GLU A 703 5.57 -22.65 -17.20
CA GLU A 703 5.58 -21.75 -18.36
C GLU A 703 6.20 -22.45 -19.56
N TYR A 704 5.56 -22.37 -20.70
CA TYR A 704 6.04 -22.91 -21.97
C TYR A 704 6.03 -21.83 -23.06
N LYS A 705 7.22 -21.58 -23.65
CA LYS A 705 7.41 -20.69 -24.80
C LYS A 705 7.33 -21.49 -26.09
N PHE A 706 6.44 -21.06 -26.99
CA PHE A 706 6.29 -21.67 -28.32
C PHE A 706 7.38 -21.20 -29.27
N ASP A 707 7.53 -21.93 -30.41
CA ASP A 707 8.40 -21.51 -31.50
C ASP A 707 7.97 -20.10 -31.94
N PHE A 708 8.94 -19.22 -32.16
CA PHE A 708 8.81 -17.80 -32.51
C PHE A 708 8.93 -16.82 -31.34
N ASP A 709 9.13 -17.27 -30.08
CA ASP A 709 9.24 -16.44 -28.87
C ASP A 709 8.10 -15.41 -28.65
N ARG A 710 7.04 -15.50 -29.46
CA ARG A 710 5.89 -14.57 -29.45
C ARG A 710 4.76 -15.02 -28.53
N LEU A 711 4.54 -16.34 -28.45
CA LEU A 711 3.47 -16.90 -27.64
C LEU A 711 4.05 -17.68 -26.47
N THR A 712 3.59 -17.34 -25.28
CA THR A 712 3.90 -18.04 -24.03
C THR A 712 2.60 -18.48 -23.36
N LEU A 713 2.54 -19.73 -22.92
CA LEU A 713 1.49 -20.23 -22.03
C LEU A 713 2.08 -20.43 -20.64
N LYS A 714 1.40 -19.90 -19.64
CA LYS A 714 1.78 -20.03 -18.23
C LYS A 714 0.59 -20.52 -17.40
N ALA A 715 0.80 -21.54 -16.58
CA ALA A 715 -0.19 -22.04 -15.63
C ALA A 715 0.31 -21.80 -14.20
N ASN A 716 -0.50 -21.17 -13.37
CA ASN A 716 -0.26 -20.91 -11.97
C ASN A 716 -1.27 -21.68 -11.12
N LEU A 717 -0.79 -22.44 -10.13
CA LEU A 717 -1.60 -23.14 -9.14
C LEU A 717 -1.22 -22.61 -7.77
N SER A 718 -2.07 -21.78 -7.18
CA SER A 718 -1.86 -21.16 -5.87
C SER A 718 -2.56 -21.96 -4.77
N ASN A 719 -2.02 -21.92 -3.55
CA ASN A 719 -2.51 -22.65 -2.38
C ASN A 719 -2.82 -24.12 -2.71
N ILE A 720 -1.81 -24.85 -3.19
CA ILE A 720 -1.98 -26.23 -3.72
C ILE A 720 -2.62 -27.20 -2.72
N ALA A 721 -2.41 -26.97 -1.42
CA ALA A 721 -2.96 -27.80 -0.34
C ALA A 721 -4.39 -27.42 0.05
N ASP A 722 -4.99 -26.41 -0.58
CA ASP A 722 -6.30 -25.86 -0.25
C ASP A 722 -6.44 -25.51 1.24
N LYS A 723 -5.39 -24.90 1.78
CA LYS A 723 -5.29 -24.57 3.20
C LYS A 723 -6.23 -23.43 3.56
N LEU A 724 -7.13 -23.64 4.51
CA LEU A 724 -7.87 -22.55 5.16
C LEU A 724 -6.92 -21.75 6.06
N TYR A 725 -6.83 -20.46 5.86
CA TYR A 725 -6.04 -19.54 6.68
C TYR A 725 -6.69 -18.15 6.73
N ALA A 726 -6.41 -17.42 7.79
CA ALA A 726 -6.84 -16.03 7.91
C ALA A 726 -5.77 -15.11 7.29
N ASP A 727 -6.11 -14.47 6.21
CA ASP A 727 -5.24 -13.54 5.49
C ASP A 727 -5.26 -12.14 6.12
N GLN A 728 -6.45 -11.67 6.48
CA GLN A 728 -6.67 -10.38 7.12
C GLN A 728 -7.45 -10.58 8.41
N LEU A 729 -7.08 -9.88 9.46
CA LEU A 729 -7.59 -10.09 10.81
C LEU A 729 -8.32 -8.87 11.34
N TYR A 730 -9.41 -9.11 12.10
CA TYR A 730 -10.12 -8.12 12.92
C TYR A 730 -10.65 -8.80 14.19
N PRO A 731 -10.99 -8.07 15.28
CA PRO A 731 -11.42 -8.71 16.53
C PRO A 731 -12.61 -9.67 16.42
N GLY A 732 -13.55 -9.37 15.55
CA GLY A 732 -14.79 -10.15 15.43
C GLY A 732 -14.89 -11.06 14.20
N HIS A 733 -13.95 -10.95 13.25
CA HIS A 733 -13.97 -11.69 11.99
C HIS A 733 -12.61 -11.72 11.33
N TYR A 734 -12.46 -12.54 10.32
CA TYR A 734 -11.29 -12.58 9.44
C TYR A 734 -11.74 -12.69 7.99
N ILE A 735 -10.92 -12.19 7.07
CA ILE A 735 -11.06 -12.50 5.66
C ILE A 735 -10.17 -13.70 5.37
N PRO A 736 -10.73 -14.82 4.85
CA PRO A 736 -9.93 -15.97 4.49
C PRO A 736 -8.98 -15.63 3.34
N GLY A 737 -7.84 -16.26 3.31
CA GLY A 737 -7.02 -16.27 2.11
C GLY A 737 -7.69 -17.13 1.04
N ALA A 738 -7.38 -16.86 -0.23
CA ALA A 738 -7.95 -17.61 -1.34
C ALA A 738 -7.70 -19.12 -1.21
N GLY A 739 -8.71 -19.91 -1.50
CA GLY A 739 -8.62 -21.35 -1.66
C GLY A 739 -7.68 -21.73 -2.81
N ARG A 740 -7.63 -23.02 -3.16
CA ARG A 740 -6.79 -23.47 -4.27
C ARG A 740 -7.27 -22.87 -5.60
N THR A 741 -6.41 -22.09 -6.26
CA THR A 741 -6.74 -21.37 -7.49
C THR A 741 -5.83 -21.82 -8.62
N LEU A 742 -6.42 -22.16 -9.77
CA LEU A 742 -5.72 -22.42 -11.03
C LEU A 742 -6.00 -21.28 -12.00
N GLN A 743 -4.93 -20.72 -12.57
CA GLN A 743 -5.01 -19.72 -13.63
C GLN A 743 -4.11 -20.13 -14.78
N VAL A 744 -4.56 -19.92 -16.02
CA VAL A 744 -3.77 -20.14 -17.25
C VAL A 744 -3.75 -18.85 -18.04
N THR A 745 -2.55 -18.35 -18.29
CA THR A 745 -2.28 -17.11 -19.03
C THR A 745 -1.67 -17.43 -20.38
N ALA A 746 -2.24 -16.86 -21.43
CA ALA A 746 -1.63 -16.80 -22.76
C ALA A 746 -1.10 -15.38 -22.98
N SER A 747 0.20 -15.25 -23.21
CA SER A 747 0.89 -13.98 -23.46
C SER A 747 1.38 -13.94 -24.91
N LEU A 748 0.98 -12.90 -25.63
CA LEU A 748 1.40 -12.65 -27.01
C LEU A 748 2.23 -11.36 -27.06
N LYS A 749 3.48 -11.47 -27.53
CA LYS A 749 4.39 -10.34 -27.79
C LYS A 749 4.53 -10.09 -29.27
N PHE A 750 4.57 -8.83 -29.71
CA PHE A 750 4.69 -8.46 -31.13
C PHE A 750 5.23 -7.04 -31.33
#